data_bac1b2f94c137bc9a585349a2dfbfdc2
#
_entry.id   bac1b2f94c137bc9a585349a2dfbfdc2
#
_cell.length_a   1.000
_cell.length_b   1.000
_cell.length_c   1.000
_cell.angle_alpha   90.00
_cell.angle_beta   90.00
_cell.angle_gamma   90.00
#
_symmetry.space_group_name_H-M   'P 1'
#
loop_
_entity.id
_entity.type
_entity.pdbx_description
1 polymer ?
#
loop_
_entity_poly.entity_id
_entity_poly.type
_entity_poly.pdbx_seq_one_letter_code
_entity_poly.pdbx_strand_id
1 'polypeptide(L)'
;MKLKTLLIGCFGGFIMLNSCTESPSVKDYSAYVNPFIGTGGHGHTFPGAVVPHGMIQPSPDTRIDGWDACSGYYYDDNTINGFSHTHVSGTGCCDYGDVLLRPIVGKPQYLTTDPESQKLAYASAFSHENETAEPGYYSVFLDTYQVKAEITATKRGAIHRYTFPESTESGFIIDLDYSLQRQTNYEMEIEVISDTEICGHKKTTYWAFDQYINFYAKFSKPFAYTLITDSVTMDNGKRLPVCKAVLHFNTKKDEEVLVKVGVSAVDIAGARKNVESEIPEWDFDKVRKDARTAWNNYLSKIDITTSDKEDKTIFYTALYHTAISPNLFTDADGRYLGMDLEVHQGDTINPLYTVFSLWDTFRALHPLMTIIDPNLNNQFINSLIRKHQEGGIYPMWDLASNYTGTMIGYHAVTVIVDAYMKGYRNFDAHEAYKASLRAAEYDTTGIKCPDLVLPHLMPKAKYYKNAIGYIPCDRENESVAKALEYAYDDWCISIFAEAMNDFENKAKYERFAKAYEFYFDKSTRFMRGLDSNGEWRTPFNPRASTHRSDDYCEGTAWQWTWFVPHDVEGLVKLMGGEEAFVEKLDSLFTVDSSLDGETTSADISGLIGQYAHGNEPSHHVIHLYNYVNRPWRTQELVDSVYRSQYANNVDGLSGNEDCGQMSAWYILNSMGFYQVCPGKPVYSIGRPAFDKAVINLPSEKTFSIVVKNNSKSNKYIESVLLNGKALDTPFFGHQDIVAGGIMEIKMTDHPTQWGSNNSSQ
;
A
#
# COMPACT_ATOMS: atom_id res chain seq x y z
N MET A 1 84.82 -20.24 -47.78
CA MET A 1 84.00 -21.30 -47.27
C MET A 1 82.72 -20.69 -46.71
N LYS A 2 81.62 -20.81 -47.38
CA LYS A 2 80.32 -20.15 -46.98
C LYS A 2 79.38 -21.25 -46.49
N LEU A 3 78.93 -21.09 -45.25
CA LEU A 3 77.91 -21.95 -44.65
C LEU A 3 76.53 -21.37 -44.98
N LYS A 4 75.67 -22.18 -45.61
CA LYS A 4 74.24 -21.85 -45.82
C LYS A 4 73.41 -22.42 -44.70
N THR A 5 72.70 -21.59 -43.98
CA THR A 5 71.71 -21.97 -42.96
C THR A 5 70.31 -22.03 -43.59
N LEU A 6 69.67 -23.17 -43.48
CA LEU A 6 68.30 -23.42 -43.93
C LEU A 6 67.33 -23.00 -42.87
N LEU A 7 66.36 -22.10 -43.20
CA LEU A 7 65.23 -21.73 -42.33
C LEU A 7 64.05 -22.60 -42.70
N ILE A 8 63.56 -23.40 -41.77
CA ILE A 8 62.30 -24.12 -41.84
C ILE A 8 61.25 -23.25 -41.12
N GLY A 9 60.28 -22.71 -41.88
CA GLY A 9 59.14 -21.99 -41.34
C GLY A 9 58.06 -22.93 -40.87
N CYS A 10 57.78 -22.96 -39.57
CA CYS A 10 56.53 -23.57 -39.04
C CYS A 10 55.41 -22.56 -39.07
N PHE A 11 54.40 -22.76 -39.89
CA PHE A 11 53.10 -22.08 -39.82
C PHE A 11 52.28 -22.71 -38.68
N GLY A 12 52.26 -22.06 -37.49
CA GLY A 12 51.32 -22.35 -36.40
C GLY A 12 50.04 -21.58 -36.62
N GLY A 13 48.97 -22.27 -37.04
CA GLY A 13 47.65 -21.69 -37.11
C GLY A 13 47.11 -21.44 -35.69
N PHE A 14 47.00 -20.17 -35.32
CA PHE A 14 46.24 -19.75 -34.12
C PHE A 14 44.74 -19.86 -34.45
N ILE A 15 44.07 -20.93 -33.96
CA ILE A 15 42.62 -21.00 -33.87
C ILE A 15 42.20 -20.11 -32.72
N MET A 16 41.76 -18.87 -32.98
CA MET A 16 41.04 -18.06 -32.01
C MET A 16 39.67 -18.71 -31.80
N LEU A 17 39.55 -19.44 -30.71
CA LEU A 17 38.23 -19.77 -30.13
C LEU A 17 37.65 -18.46 -29.58
N ASN A 18 36.78 -17.82 -30.38
CA ASN A 18 35.86 -16.80 -29.85
C ASN A 18 34.91 -17.53 -28.91
N SER A 19 35.25 -17.58 -27.63
CA SER A 19 34.31 -17.84 -26.59
C SER A 19 33.41 -16.60 -26.51
N CYS A 20 32.25 -16.65 -27.15
CA CYS A 20 31.15 -15.79 -26.81
C CYS A 20 30.78 -16.14 -25.36
N THR A 21 31.31 -15.42 -24.39
CA THR A 21 30.70 -15.31 -23.11
C THR A 21 29.40 -14.55 -23.33
N GLU A 22 28.28 -15.26 -23.46
CA GLU A 22 26.96 -14.65 -23.32
C GLU A 22 27.02 -13.93 -21.97
N SER A 23 26.87 -12.60 -22.00
CA SER A 23 26.60 -11.82 -20.81
C SER A 23 25.38 -12.45 -20.15
N PRO A 24 25.38 -12.72 -18.83
CA PRO A 24 24.22 -13.28 -18.19
C PRO A 24 23.02 -12.39 -18.53
N SER A 25 22.00 -12.96 -19.16
CA SER A 25 20.78 -12.23 -19.52
C SER A 25 20.23 -11.65 -18.22
N VAL A 26 20.11 -10.32 -18.14
CA VAL A 26 19.48 -9.66 -17.00
C VAL A 26 18.07 -10.21 -16.89
N LYS A 27 17.74 -10.82 -15.76
CA LYS A 27 16.43 -11.42 -15.52
C LYS A 27 15.36 -10.33 -15.53
N ASP A 28 14.33 -10.50 -16.35
CA ASP A 28 13.23 -9.56 -16.46
C ASP A 28 12.10 -9.97 -15.53
N TYR A 29 12.07 -9.38 -14.34
CA TYR A 29 11.06 -9.65 -13.31
C TYR A 29 9.72 -8.97 -13.65
N SER A 30 9.74 -7.82 -14.35
CA SER A 30 8.53 -7.10 -14.71
C SER A 30 7.61 -7.91 -15.64
N ALA A 31 8.14 -8.87 -16.38
CA ALA A 31 7.37 -9.78 -17.22
C ALA A 31 6.47 -10.76 -16.43
N TYR A 32 6.63 -10.85 -15.12
CA TYR A 32 5.77 -11.69 -14.26
C TYR A 32 4.66 -10.89 -13.58
N VAL A 33 4.66 -9.58 -13.66
CA VAL A 33 3.65 -8.73 -13.00
C VAL A 33 2.39 -8.66 -13.87
N ASN A 34 1.24 -8.84 -13.23
CA ASN A 34 -0.08 -8.62 -13.81
C ASN A 34 -0.79 -7.47 -13.07
N PRO A 35 -0.72 -6.21 -13.56
CA PRO A 35 -1.33 -5.06 -12.89
C PRO A 35 -2.85 -5.11 -12.79
N PHE A 36 -3.53 -6.07 -13.45
CA PHE A 36 -4.97 -6.24 -13.33
C PHE A 36 -5.41 -7.07 -12.11
N ILE A 37 -4.50 -7.69 -11.36
CA ILE A 37 -4.85 -8.39 -10.11
C ILE A 37 -5.38 -7.36 -9.10
N GLY A 38 -6.62 -7.57 -8.61
CA GLY A 38 -7.29 -6.70 -7.65
C GLY A 38 -8.05 -5.52 -8.27
N THR A 39 -8.13 -5.42 -9.60
CA THR A 39 -8.91 -4.36 -10.28
C THR A 39 -10.39 -4.69 -10.43
N GLY A 40 -10.80 -5.90 -10.09
CA GLY A 40 -12.17 -6.34 -9.88
C GLY A 40 -12.44 -6.66 -8.41
N GLY A 41 -13.63 -7.16 -8.10
CA GLY A 41 -14.03 -7.46 -6.73
C GLY A 41 -13.86 -6.26 -5.79
N HIS A 42 -13.15 -6.48 -4.68
CA HIS A 42 -12.89 -5.46 -3.65
C HIS A 42 -11.39 -5.19 -3.44
N GLY A 43 -10.53 -5.49 -4.44
CA GLY A 43 -9.09 -5.24 -4.32
C GLY A 43 -8.71 -3.76 -4.43
N HIS A 44 -9.50 -2.97 -5.14
CA HIS A 44 -9.37 -1.52 -5.34
C HIS A 44 -7.99 -1.09 -5.87
N THR A 45 -7.35 -1.93 -6.68
CA THR A 45 -6.11 -1.58 -7.37
C THR A 45 -6.41 -0.95 -8.73
N PHE A 46 -5.40 -0.38 -9.38
CA PHE A 46 -5.51 0.22 -10.70
C PHE A 46 -4.36 -0.20 -11.62
N PRO A 47 -4.57 -0.30 -12.96
CA PRO A 47 -3.56 -0.81 -13.91
C PRO A 47 -2.65 0.28 -14.48
N GLY A 48 -2.60 1.47 -13.88
CA GLY A 48 -1.94 2.65 -14.43
C GLY A 48 -0.43 2.54 -14.58
N ALA A 49 0.14 3.44 -15.37
CA ALA A 49 1.55 3.53 -15.65
C ALA A 49 2.29 4.27 -14.53
N VAL A 50 2.68 3.56 -13.48
CA VAL A 50 3.39 4.11 -12.32
C VAL A 50 4.84 3.60 -12.23
N VAL A 51 5.69 4.30 -11.50
CA VAL A 51 7.03 3.81 -11.10
C VAL A 51 7.09 3.66 -9.59
N PRO A 52 8.03 2.86 -9.03
CA PRO A 52 8.10 2.63 -7.60
C PRO A 52 8.06 3.93 -6.78
N HIS A 53 7.06 4.05 -5.89
CA HIS A 53 6.83 5.19 -5.01
C HIS A 53 6.77 6.55 -5.71
N GLY A 54 6.28 6.59 -6.96
CA GLY A 54 6.18 7.83 -7.75
C GLY A 54 5.16 8.82 -7.18
N MET A 55 5.36 10.12 -7.45
CA MET A 55 4.43 11.21 -7.13
C MET A 55 3.20 11.19 -8.05
N ILE A 56 3.39 10.81 -9.31
CA ILE A 56 2.34 10.82 -10.33
C ILE A 56 1.87 9.39 -10.62
N GLN A 57 0.54 9.20 -10.67
CA GLN A 57 -0.10 7.90 -10.92
C GLN A 57 -1.09 8.01 -12.09
N PRO A 58 -0.59 8.13 -13.35
CA PRO A 58 -1.48 8.20 -14.50
C PRO A 58 -2.15 6.84 -14.76
N SER A 59 -3.48 6.84 -14.77
CA SER A 59 -4.30 5.64 -14.95
C SER A 59 -5.60 5.96 -15.70
N PRO A 60 -6.21 4.97 -16.39
CA PRO A 60 -7.57 5.14 -16.89
C PRO A 60 -8.57 5.19 -15.73
N ASP A 61 -9.61 6.02 -15.90
CA ASP A 61 -10.78 6.07 -15.00
C ASP A 61 -12.00 5.53 -15.72
N THR A 62 -12.68 4.55 -15.11
CA THR A 62 -13.90 3.92 -15.65
C THR A 62 -15.14 4.27 -14.85
N ARG A 63 -14.98 4.51 -13.53
CA ARG A 63 -16.03 4.91 -12.57
C ARG A 63 -15.71 6.23 -11.91
N ILE A 64 -16.71 6.87 -11.32
CA ILE A 64 -16.58 8.17 -10.66
C ILE A 64 -16.77 8.06 -9.16
N ASP A 65 -17.73 7.26 -8.69
CA ASP A 65 -18.05 7.12 -7.27
C ASP A 65 -18.58 5.72 -6.90
N GLY A 66 -18.76 5.51 -5.59
CA GLY A 66 -19.16 4.26 -5.00
C GLY A 66 -17.98 3.41 -4.52
N TRP A 67 -18.29 2.33 -3.79
CA TRP A 67 -17.29 1.46 -3.18
C TRP A 67 -16.28 0.93 -4.21
N ASP A 68 -16.77 0.42 -5.35
CA ASP A 68 -15.88 -0.17 -6.38
C ASP A 68 -15.22 0.87 -7.29
N ALA A 69 -15.38 2.17 -7.02
CA ALA A 69 -14.71 3.25 -7.75
C ALA A 69 -13.45 3.78 -7.03
N CYS A 70 -13.07 3.21 -5.88
CA CYS A 70 -12.04 3.76 -5.00
C CYS A 70 -10.71 4.07 -5.70
N SER A 71 -10.30 3.26 -6.67
CA SER A 71 -9.08 3.48 -7.45
C SER A 71 -9.30 4.14 -8.82
N GLY A 72 -10.54 4.55 -9.14
CA GLY A 72 -10.92 5.11 -10.45
C GLY A 72 -11.16 4.09 -11.56
N TYR A 73 -10.56 2.93 -11.49
CA TYR A 73 -10.70 1.85 -12.47
C TYR A 73 -11.40 0.63 -11.90
N TYR A 74 -12.36 0.08 -12.64
CA TYR A 74 -12.98 -1.21 -12.33
C TYR A 74 -13.05 -2.08 -13.58
N TYR A 75 -12.53 -3.30 -13.50
CA TYR A 75 -12.29 -4.16 -14.67
C TYR A 75 -13.55 -4.51 -15.48
N ASP A 76 -14.71 -4.71 -14.86
CA ASP A 76 -15.93 -5.08 -15.58
C ASP A 76 -16.55 -3.92 -16.38
N ASP A 77 -16.03 -2.72 -16.28
CA ASP A 77 -16.50 -1.57 -17.04
C ASP A 77 -16.04 -1.64 -18.51
N ASN A 78 -16.83 -1.10 -19.40
CA ASN A 78 -16.58 -1.07 -20.84
C ASN A 78 -16.43 0.34 -21.40
N THR A 79 -16.26 1.33 -20.54
CA THR A 79 -16.07 2.73 -20.92
C THR A 79 -14.99 3.37 -20.07
N ILE A 80 -14.12 4.16 -20.70
CA ILE A 80 -13.09 5.00 -20.05
C ILE A 80 -13.54 6.44 -20.11
N ASN A 81 -13.55 7.13 -18.96
CA ASN A 81 -13.84 8.56 -18.83
C ASN A 81 -12.67 9.40 -19.33
N GLY A 82 -11.46 9.01 -19.01
CA GLY A 82 -10.21 9.66 -19.39
C GLY A 82 -9.03 9.05 -18.62
N PHE A 83 -7.94 9.78 -18.55
CA PHE A 83 -6.73 9.40 -17.82
C PHE A 83 -6.41 10.50 -16.81
N SER A 84 -6.68 10.24 -15.53
CA SER A 84 -6.29 11.15 -14.45
C SER A 84 -4.87 10.84 -13.96
N HIS A 85 -4.28 11.73 -13.17
CA HIS A 85 -2.84 11.68 -12.87
C HIS A 85 -2.53 11.42 -11.39
N THR A 86 -3.57 11.26 -10.56
CA THR A 86 -3.45 10.90 -9.15
C THR A 86 -4.43 9.79 -8.80
N HIS A 87 -3.95 8.74 -8.12
CA HIS A 87 -4.77 7.59 -7.68
C HIS A 87 -4.27 7.07 -6.35
N VAL A 88 -5.18 6.50 -5.54
CA VAL A 88 -4.87 5.74 -4.33
C VAL A 88 -5.09 4.27 -4.62
N SER A 89 -4.17 3.41 -4.21
CA SER A 89 -4.25 1.97 -4.47
C SER A 89 -4.76 1.20 -3.26
N GLY A 90 -5.80 0.42 -3.47
CA GLY A 90 -6.22 -0.62 -2.53
C GLY A 90 -7.07 -0.14 -1.36
N THR A 91 -7.53 1.12 -1.33
CA THR A 91 -8.31 1.63 -0.19
C THR A 91 -9.81 1.53 -0.43
N GLY A 92 -10.58 1.30 0.63
CA GLY A 92 -12.04 1.36 0.62
C GLY A 92 -12.61 2.79 0.60
N CYS A 93 -11.78 3.81 0.46
CA CYS A 93 -12.19 5.21 0.39
C CYS A 93 -11.62 5.86 -0.86
N CYS A 94 -12.51 6.44 -1.68
CA CYS A 94 -12.10 7.16 -2.89
C CYS A 94 -11.52 8.52 -2.54
N ASP A 95 -10.48 8.92 -3.23
CA ASP A 95 -10.00 10.30 -3.32
C ASP A 95 -9.16 10.46 -4.59
N TYR A 96 -8.65 11.67 -4.87
CA TYR A 96 -7.85 11.96 -6.05
C TYR A 96 -8.66 11.93 -7.37
N GLY A 97 -8.09 11.39 -8.44
CA GLY A 97 -8.65 11.49 -9.79
C GLY A 97 -8.43 12.85 -10.41
N ASP A 98 -7.26 13.45 -10.17
CA ASP A 98 -7.01 14.84 -10.55
C ASP A 98 -6.43 14.96 -11.96
N VAL A 99 -6.79 16.07 -12.62
CA VAL A 99 -6.28 16.46 -13.94
C VAL A 99 -6.57 15.39 -14.99
N LEU A 100 -7.85 15.22 -15.31
CA LEU A 100 -8.27 14.24 -16.32
C LEU A 100 -7.90 14.74 -17.72
N LEU A 101 -7.11 13.96 -18.45
CA LEU A 101 -6.77 14.17 -19.85
C LEU A 101 -7.53 13.18 -20.74
N ARG A 102 -8.21 13.69 -21.77
CA ARG A 102 -9.01 12.88 -22.67
C ARG A 102 -8.77 13.22 -24.14
N PRO A 103 -8.27 12.31 -25.02
CA PRO A 103 -8.25 12.52 -26.46
C PRO A 103 -9.67 12.42 -27.04
N ILE A 104 -9.98 13.26 -28.02
CA ILE A 104 -11.27 13.31 -28.71
C ILE A 104 -11.08 13.44 -30.23
N VAL A 105 -12.10 13.00 -30.98
CA VAL A 105 -12.26 13.27 -32.43
C VAL A 105 -13.71 13.68 -32.65
N GLY A 106 -13.93 14.79 -33.37
CA GLY A 106 -15.25 15.37 -33.55
C GLY A 106 -15.62 16.35 -32.45
N LYS A 107 -16.90 16.57 -32.24
CA LYS A 107 -17.46 17.52 -31.26
C LYS A 107 -18.37 16.81 -30.28
N PRO A 108 -17.82 16.11 -29.29
CA PRO A 108 -18.65 15.46 -28.26
C PRO A 108 -19.34 16.51 -27.38
N GLN A 109 -20.30 16.08 -26.61
CA GLN A 109 -20.80 16.90 -25.52
C GLN A 109 -19.69 17.03 -24.45
N TYR A 110 -19.50 18.22 -23.92
CA TYR A 110 -18.44 18.49 -22.94
C TYR A 110 -18.95 18.46 -21.49
N LEU A 111 -20.26 18.47 -21.30
CA LEU A 111 -20.91 18.56 -19.98
C LEU A 111 -21.79 17.33 -19.77
N THR A 112 -21.60 16.69 -18.64
CA THR A 112 -22.48 15.64 -18.13
C THR A 112 -23.52 16.29 -17.23
N THR A 113 -24.80 16.10 -17.53
CA THR A 113 -25.91 16.70 -16.77
C THR A 113 -26.58 15.73 -15.80
N ASP A 114 -26.42 14.44 -16.02
CA ASP A 114 -26.88 13.39 -15.11
C ASP A 114 -25.94 13.24 -13.91
N PRO A 115 -26.37 13.60 -12.70
CA PRO A 115 -25.51 13.58 -11.52
C PRO A 115 -25.18 12.14 -11.03
N GLU A 116 -25.93 11.14 -11.46
CA GLU A 116 -25.74 9.74 -11.05
C GLU A 116 -24.92 8.94 -12.09
N SER A 117 -24.59 9.56 -13.23
CA SER A 117 -23.86 8.87 -14.29
C SER A 117 -22.42 8.55 -13.86
N GLN A 118 -22.02 7.31 -14.00
CA GLN A 118 -20.62 6.89 -13.87
C GLN A 118 -19.79 7.23 -15.13
N LYS A 119 -20.44 7.75 -16.18
CA LYS A 119 -19.83 8.05 -17.48
C LYS A 119 -19.92 9.54 -17.76
N LEU A 120 -18.79 10.12 -18.13
CA LEU A 120 -18.78 11.48 -18.64
C LEU A 120 -19.38 11.54 -20.06
N ALA A 121 -19.94 12.69 -20.45
CA ALA A 121 -20.57 12.88 -21.76
C ALA A 121 -19.62 12.60 -22.93
N TYR A 122 -18.31 12.69 -22.70
CA TYR A 122 -17.24 12.43 -23.66
C TYR A 122 -16.46 11.12 -23.37
N ALA A 123 -16.98 10.21 -22.55
CA ALA A 123 -16.38 8.90 -22.33
C ALA A 123 -16.28 8.09 -23.61
N SER A 124 -15.36 7.14 -23.69
CA SER A 124 -15.23 6.23 -24.82
C SER A 124 -15.47 4.79 -24.43
N ALA A 125 -16.14 4.06 -25.29
CA ALA A 125 -16.11 2.61 -25.25
C ALA A 125 -14.67 2.11 -25.49
N PHE A 126 -14.36 0.95 -24.91
CA PHE A 126 -13.12 0.19 -25.12
C PHE A 126 -13.36 -1.31 -24.95
N SER A 127 -12.39 -2.11 -25.35
CA SER A 127 -12.38 -3.57 -25.13
C SER A 127 -11.07 -3.97 -24.46
N HIS A 128 -11.14 -4.87 -23.47
CA HIS A 128 -9.97 -5.47 -22.82
C HIS A 128 -9.08 -6.26 -23.78
N GLU A 129 -9.61 -6.70 -24.94
CA GLU A 129 -8.78 -7.32 -26.00
C GLU A 129 -7.74 -6.35 -26.58
N ASN A 130 -8.00 -5.04 -26.46
CA ASN A 130 -7.14 -3.97 -26.96
C ASN A 130 -6.53 -3.13 -25.81
N GLU A 131 -6.51 -3.69 -24.61
CA GLU A 131 -5.95 -3.10 -23.41
C GLU A 131 -4.70 -3.86 -22.95
N THR A 132 -3.70 -3.13 -22.49
CA THR A 132 -2.46 -3.72 -21.95
C THR A 132 -1.95 -2.90 -20.78
N ALA A 133 -1.62 -3.57 -19.69
CA ALA A 133 -0.92 -2.97 -18.55
C ALA A 133 0.35 -3.76 -18.24
N GLU A 134 1.45 -3.03 -18.04
CA GLU A 134 2.75 -3.54 -17.61
C GLU A 134 3.32 -2.58 -16.54
N PRO A 135 4.22 -3.01 -15.67
CA PRO A 135 4.88 -2.08 -14.75
C PRO A 135 5.51 -0.87 -15.47
N GLY A 136 4.96 0.32 -15.21
CA GLY A 136 5.40 1.56 -15.84
C GLY A 136 4.85 1.83 -17.23
N TYR A 137 3.85 1.06 -17.69
CA TYR A 137 3.25 1.28 -19.00
C TYR A 137 1.79 0.82 -19.03
N TYR A 138 0.94 1.64 -19.69
CA TYR A 138 -0.45 1.31 -19.97
C TYR A 138 -0.78 1.67 -21.43
N SER A 139 -1.63 0.88 -22.09
CA SER A 139 -2.18 1.24 -23.38
C SER A 139 -3.58 0.69 -23.60
N VAL A 140 -4.39 1.42 -24.36
CA VAL A 140 -5.76 1.02 -24.75
C VAL A 140 -6.15 1.66 -26.08
N PHE A 141 -7.05 0.99 -26.82
CA PHE A 141 -7.70 1.56 -27.99
C PHE A 141 -9.08 2.10 -27.60
N LEU A 142 -9.31 3.37 -27.87
CA LEU A 142 -10.53 4.10 -27.56
C LEU A 142 -11.50 4.03 -28.74
N ASP A 143 -12.47 3.12 -28.68
CA ASP A 143 -13.32 2.76 -29.82
C ASP A 143 -14.19 3.92 -30.35
N THR A 144 -14.73 4.77 -29.44
CA THR A 144 -15.55 5.91 -29.83
C THR A 144 -14.80 6.91 -30.69
N TYR A 145 -13.53 7.15 -30.39
CA TYR A 145 -12.70 8.15 -31.03
C TYR A 145 -11.68 7.58 -32.00
N GLN A 146 -11.55 6.25 -32.08
CA GLN A 146 -10.57 5.55 -32.90
C GLN A 146 -9.13 6.03 -32.63
N VAL A 147 -8.81 6.25 -31.35
CA VAL A 147 -7.50 6.72 -30.87
C VAL A 147 -6.85 5.64 -30.04
N LYS A 148 -5.60 5.30 -30.34
CA LYS A 148 -4.77 4.50 -29.44
C LYS A 148 -4.12 5.43 -28.41
N ALA A 149 -4.29 5.14 -27.13
CA ALA A 149 -3.63 5.82 -26.02
C ALA A 149 -2.52 4.92 -25.46
N GLU A 150 -1.35 5.48 -25.21
CA GLU A 150 -0.22 4.84 -24.55
C GLU A 150 0.34 5.80 -23.50
N ILE A 151 0.65 5.29 -22.31
CA ILE A 151 1.08 6.11 -21.16
C ILE A 151 2.28 5.46 -20.51
N THR A 152 3.26 6.25 -20.11
CA THR A 152 4.35 5.86 -19.23
C THR A 152 4.74 7.03 -18.33
N ALA A 153 5.48 6.76 -17.25
CA ALA A 153 5.77 7.78 -16.24
C ALA A 153 7.21 7.69 -15.73
N THR A 154 7.64 8.81 -15.15
CA THR A 154 8.79 8.93 -14.25
C THR A 154 8.28 9.11 -12.81
N LYS A 155 9.14 9.50 -11.86
CA LYS A 155 8.70 9.74 -10.48
C LYS A 155 7.73 10.91 -10.34
N ARG A 156 7.84 11.97 -11.17
CA ARG A 156 7.11 13.24 -11.02
C ARG A 156 6.42 13.70 -12.29
N GLY A 157 6.61 12.99 -13.40
CA GLY A 157 6.05 13.35 -14.69
C GLY A 157 5.54 12.15 -15.46
N ALA A 158 4.55 12.38 -16.31
CA ALA A 158 4.04 11.38 -17.25
C ALA A 158 4.26 11.85 -18.67
N ILE A 159 4.41 10.90 -19.59
CA ILE A 159 4.35 11.15 -21.02
C ILE A 159 3.33 10.20 -21.65
N HIS A 160 2.44 10.79 -22.45
CA HIS A 160 1.41 10.09 -23.19
C HIS A 160 1.74 10.12 -24.67
N ARG A 161 1.37 9.08 -25.40
CA ARG A 161 1.42 8.99 -26.86
C ARG A 161 0.03 8.62 -27.35
N TYR A 162 -0.54 9.47 -28.19
CA TYR A 162 -1.87 9.25 -28.78
C TYR A 162 -1.74 9.15 -30.29
N THR A 163 -2.17 8.01 -30.85
CA THR A 163 -2.20 7.79 -32.31
C THR A 163 -3.61 8.08 -32.81
N PHE A 164 -3.75 9.13 -33.61
CA PHE A 164 -5.02 9.65 -34.10
C PHE A 164 -5.36 9.15 -35.52
N PRO A 165 -6.66 9.02 -35.88
CA PRO A 165 -7.07 8.89 -37.26
C PRO A 165 -6.86 10.21 -38.03
N GLU A 166 -7.05 10.20 -39.34
CA GLU A 166 -7.14 11.44 -40.11
C GLU A 166 -8.42 12.21 -39.75
N SER A 167 -8.27 13.44 -39.29
CA SER A 167 -9.39 14.31 -38.90
C SER A 167 -9.02 15.78 -38.88
N THR A 168 -9.99 16.63 -39.21
CA THR A 168 -9.90 18.08 -39.01
C THR A 168 -10.44 18.52 -37.65
N GLU A 169 -10.91 17.59 -36.83
CA GLU A 169 -11.55 17.84 -35.53
C GLU A 169 -10.96 16.93 -34.45
N SER A 170 -9.66 16.70 -34.45
CA SER A 170 -8.93 16.03 -33.38
C SER A 170 -8.64 16.98 -32.26
N GLY A 171 -8.51 16.46 -31.02
CA GLY A 171 -8.24 17.32 -29.89
C GLY A 171 -8.09 16.59 -28.57
N PHE A 172 -8.07 17.40 -27.51
CA PHE A 172 -8.08 16.91 -26.12
C PHE A 172 -9.08 17.69 -25.27
N ILE A 173 -9.61 17.05 -24.26
CA ILE A 173 -10.25 17.71 -23.12
C ILE A 173 -9.31 17.57 -21.94
N ILE A 174 -8.99 18.68 -21.26
CA ILE A 174 -8.42 18.71 -19.92
C ILE A 174 -9.53 19.13 -18.98
N ASP A 175 -9.87 18.26 -18.04
CA ASP A 175 -10.99 18.43 -17.13
C ASP A 175 -10.51 18.55 -15.68
N LEU A 176 -10.65 19.73 -15.08
CA LEU A 176 -10.34 19.97 -13.67
C LEU A 176 -11.53 19.81 -12.74
N ASP A 177 -12.76 19.87 -13.24
CA ASP A 177 -13.93 19.59 -12.41
C ASP A 177 -14.17 18.09 -12.19
N TYR A 178 -13.44 17.23 -12.90
CA TYR A 178 -13.39 15.81 -12.61
C TYR A 178 -12.66 15.52 -11.30
N SER A 179 -13.19 14.60 -10.52
CA SER A 179 -12.55 13.98 -9.35
C SER A 179 -13.33 12.73 -8.97
N LEU A 180 -12.64 11.77 -8.32
CA LEU A 180 -13.31 10.59 -7.76
C LEU A 180 -14.19 10.96 -6.59
N GLN A 181 -15.21 10.15 -6.31
CA GLN A 181 -16.23 10.35 -5.26
C GLN A 181 -16.96 11.70 -5.38
N ARG A 182 -16.96 12.35 -6.56
CA ARG A 182 -17.59 13.64 -6.80
C ARG A 182 -17.19 14.68 -5.74
N GLN A 183 -15.91 14.75 -5.46
CA GLN A 183 -15.33 15.69 -4.50
C GLN A 183 -15.79 17.12 -4.77
N THR A 184 -15.83 17.95 -3.75
CA THR A 184 -16.11 19.37 -3.92
C THR A 184 -14.84 20.08 -4.37
N ASN A 185 -14.81 20.49 -5.64
CA ASN A 185 -13.80 21.39 -6.18
C ASN A 185 -14.24 22.84 -5.85
N TYR A 186 -13.45 23.58 -5.10
CA TYR A 186 -13.82 24.93 -4.65
C TYR A 186 -12.95 26.05 -5.23
N GLU A 187 -11.82 25.70 -5.83
CA GLU A 187 -10.96 26.61 -6.59
C GLU A 187 -10.38 25.86 -7.77
N MET A 188 -10.56 26.39 -8.97
CA MET A 188 -10.05 25.77 -10.20
C MET A 188 -9.71 26.86 -11.20
N GLU A 189 -8.55 26.78 -11.82
CA GLU A 189 -8.12 27.69 -12.89
C GLU A 189 -7.30 26.91 -13.94
N ILE A 190 -7.54 27.25 -15.21
CA ILE A 190 -6.74 26.79 -16.35
C ILE A 190 -6.22 28.04 -17.09
N GLU A 191 -4.92 28.05 -17.37
CA GLU A 191 -4.23 29.06 -18.15
C GLU A 191 -3.54 28.42 -19.36
N VAL A 192 -3.76 29.00 -20.55
CA VAL A 192 -3.04 28.61 -21.77
C VAL A 192 -1.83 29.53 -21.91
N ILE A 193 -0.63 28.95 -21.74
CA ILE A 193 0.65 29.67 -21.79
C ILE A 193 1.06 30.00 -23.24
N SER A 194 0.84 29.04 -24.16
CA SER A 194 1.18 29.13 -25.57
C SER A 194 0.30 28.20 -26.41
N ASP A 195 0.55 28.12 -27.69
CA ASP A 195 -0.12 27.15 -28.57
C ASP A 195 0.28 25.67 -28.35
N THR A 196 1.22 25.43 -27.43
CA THR A 196 1.67 24.07 -27.07
C THR A 196 1.74 23.83 -25.55
N GLU A 197 1.46 24.84 -24.71
CA GLU A 197 1.63 24.73 -23.25
C GLU A 197 0.38 25.24 -22.53
N ILE A 198 -0.05 24.48 -21.53
CA ILE A 198 -1.19 24.78 -20.68
C ILE A 198 -0.89 24.36 -19.24
N CYS A 199 -1.40 25.11 -18.29
CA CYS A 199 -1.26 24.81 -16.87
C CYS A 199 -2.55 25.13 -16.13
N GLY A 200 -2.58 24.80 -14.85
CA GLY A 200 -3.69 25.14 -13.99
C GLY A 200 -3.52 24.54 -12.61
N HIS A 201 -4.49 24.85 -11.78
CA HIS A 201 -4.56 24.31 -10.42
C HIS A 201 -6.00 24.06 -10.02
N LYS A 202 -6.18 23.19 -9.03
CA LYS A 202 -7.43 23.03 -8.31
C LYS A 202 -7.19 22.76 -6.83
N LYS A 203 -8.20 23.11 -6.03
CA LYS A 203 -8.32 22.70 -4.64
C LYS A 203 -9.59 21.92 -4.45
N THR A 204 -9.49 20.81 -3.73
CA THR A 204 -10.62 19.91 -3.48
C THR A 204 -10.76 19.63 -1.99
N THR A 205 -11.95 19.23 -1.60
CA THR A 205 -12.21 18.76 -0.25
C THR A 205 -13.04 17.49 -0.29
N TYR A 206 -12.50 16.43 0.31
CA TYR A 206 -13.20 15.20 0.60
C TYR A 206 -12.47 14.46 1.74
N TRP A 207 -11.81 13.34 1.48
CA TRP A 207 -11.01 12.60 2.45
C TRP A 207 -9.71 13.35 2.79
N ALA A 208 -8.97 13.81 1.77
CA ALA A 208 -8.01 14.91 1.95
C ALA A 208 -8.80 16.23 2.06
N PHE A 209 -8.76 16.85 3.23
CA PHE A 209 -9.67 17.93 3.61
C PHE A 209 -9.42 19.21 2.85
N ASP A 210 -8.17 19.46 2.48
CA ASP A 210 -7.72 20.64 1.74
C ASP A 210 -6.58 20.22 0.82
N GLN A 211 -6.95 19.58 -0.30
CA GLN A 211 -5.98 19.07 -1.27
C GLN A 211 -5.63 20.14 -2.27
N TYR A 212 -4.34 20.33 -2.52
CA TYR A 212 -3.78 21.22 -3.53
C TYR A 212 -3.16 20.40 -4.65
N ILE A 213 -3.56 20.65 -5.89
CA ILE A 213 -2.94 20.07 -7.07
C ILE A 213 -2.73 21.14 -8.15
N ASN A 214 -1.50 21.26 -8.58
CA ASN A 214 -1.09 22.09 -9.71
C ASN A 214 -0.61 21.18 -10.82
N PHE A 215 -0.89 21.54 -12.07
CA PHE A 215 -0.38 20.81 -13.21
C PHE A 215 0.26 21.72 -14.24
N TYR A 216 1.15 21.15 -15.03
CA TYR A 216 1.68 21.72 -16.26
C TYR A 216 1.66 20.64 -17.33
N ALA A 217 1.13 20.95 -18.50
CA ALA A 217 1.12 20.05 -19.64
C ALA A 217 1.69 20.71 -20.89
N LYS A 218 2.51 19.94 -21.64
CA LYS A 218 3.13 20.35 -22.91
C LYS A 218 2.80 19.35 -24.00
N PHE A 219 2.40 19.87 -25.16
CA PHE A 219 2.00 19.10 -26.32
C PHE A 219 3.06 19.19 -27.42
N SER A 220 3.28 18.09 -28.14
CA SER A 220 4.21 18.05 -29.27
C SER A 220 3.67 18.73 -30.52
N LYS A 221 2.39 19.14 -30.50
CA LYS A 221 1.67 19.74 -31.61
C LYS A 221 0.93 20.99 -31.16
N PRO A 222 0.99 22.10 -31.96
CA PRO A 222 0.21 23.28 -31.67
C PRO A 222 -1.30 23.03 -31.74
N PHE A 223 -2.05 23.70 -30.85
CA PHE A 223 -3.50 23.60 -30.72
C PHE A 223 -4.17 24.97 -30.74
N ALA A 224 -5.40 25.03 -31.22
CA ALA A 224 -6.35 26.06 -30.85
C ALA A 224 -7.17 25.59 -29.63
N TYR A 225 -7.78 26.49 -28.87
CA TYR A 225 -8.48 26.10 -27.63
C TYR A 225 -9.78 26.85 -27.40
N THR A 226 -10.63 26.24 -26.59
CA THR A 226 -11.82 26.88 -25.98
C THR A 226 -11.80 26.55 -24.49
N LEU A 227 -11.91 27.57 -23.65
CA LEU A 227 -12.08 27.39 -22.20
C LEU A 227 -13.56 27.35 -21.84
N ILE A 228 -13.96 26.43 -21.00
CA ILE A 228 -15.31 26.31 -20.43
C ILE A 228 -15.17 26.48 -18.92
N THR A 229 -15.47 27.69 -18.44
CA THR A 229 -15.23 28.13 -17.05
C THR A 229 -16.51 28.79 -16.48
N ASP A 230 -17.61 28.07 -16.46
CA ASP A 230 -18.89 28.54 -15.94
C ASP A 230 -19.44 27.54 -14.93
N SER A 231 -20.70 27.46 -14.76
CA SER A 231 -21.39 26.45 -13.99
C SER A 231 -22.45 25.77 -14.84
N VAL A 232 -22.58 24.47 -14.65
CA VAL A 232 -23.65 23.66 -15.26
C VAL A 232 -24.76 23.43 -14.23
N THR A 233 -26.02 23.52 -14.70
CA THR A 233 -27.16 23.11 -13.88
C THR A 233 -27.43 21.64 -14.15
N MET A 234 -27.30 20.81 -13.12
CA MET A 234 -27.57 19.37 -13.19
C MET A 234 -29.07 19.11 -13.29
N ASP A 235 -29.45 17.89 -13.68
CA ASP A 235 -30.86 17.48 -13.83
C ASP A 235 -31.66 17.60 -12.51
N ASN A 236 -30.99 17.49 -11.35
CA ASN A 236 -31.56 17.74 -10.03
C ASN A 236 -31.65 19.23 -9.65
N GLY A 237 -31.27 20.16 -10.53
CA GLY A 237 -31.26 21.61 -10.30
C GLY A 237 -30.04 22.13 -9.53
N LYS A 238 -29.10 21.30 -9.11
CA LYS A 238 -27.84 21.76 -8.47
C LYS A 238 -26.92 22.38 -9.52
N ARG A 239 -26.32 23.51 -9.18
CA ARG A 239 -25.28 24.15 -10.02
C ARG A 239 -23.90 23.68 -9.54
N LEU A 240 -23.09 23.18 -10.49
CA LEU A 240 -21.70 22.78 -10.23
C LEU A 240 -20.76 23.68 -11.05
N PRO A 241 -19.63 24.09 -10.50
CA PRO A 241 -18.59 24.79 -11.25
C PRO A 241 -18.03 23.88 -12.33
N VAL A 242 -17.64 24.47 -13.45
CA VAL A 242 -17.00 23.77 -14.58
C VAL A 242 -15.69 24.48 -14.90
N CYS A 243 -14.62 23.69 -15.08
CA CYS A 243 -13.32 24.21 -15.48
C CYS A 243 -12.65 23.22 -16.43
N LYS A 244 -12.82 23.44 -17.74
CA LYS A 244 -12.28 22.55 -18.78
C LYS A 244 -11.58 23.35 -19.87
N ALA A 245 -10.54 22.75 -20.44
CA ALA A 245 -9.96 23.21 -21.70
C ALA A 245 -10.25 22.19 -22.79
N VAL A 246 -10.81 22.63 -23.91
CA VAL A 246 -10.99 21.84 -25.12
C VAL A 246 -9.97 22.31 -26.14
N LEU A 247 -9.01 21.44 -26.48
CA LEU A 247 -7.94 21.71 -27.41
C LEU A 247 -8.28 21.12 -28.78
N HIS A 248 -7.97 21.81 -29.87
CA HIS A 248 -8.31 21.43 -31.24
C HIS A 248 -7.11 21.50 -32.17
N PHE A 249 -6.96 20.52 -33.04
CA PHE A 249 -5.96 20.44 -34.09
C PHE A 249 -6.38 19.48 -35.20
N ASN A 250 -5.71 19.55 -36.36
CA ASN A 250 -5.92 18.59 -37.42
C ASN A 250 -4.90 17.45 -37.28
N THR A 251 -5.29 16.24 -37.67
CA THR A 251 -4.38 15.07 -37.71
C THR A 251 -4.41 14.41 -39.07
N LYS A 252 -3.27 13.85 -39.48
CA LYS A 252 -3.18 12.88 -40.54
C LYS A 252 -3.48 11.49 -40.01
N LYS A 253 -3.68 10.54 -40.93
CA LYS A 253 -3.84 9.14 -40.56
C LYS A 253 -2.61 8.64 -39.79
N ASP A 254 -2.87 7.97 -38.66
CA ASP A 254 -1.85 7.38 -37.79
C ASP A 254 -0.83 8.42 -37.24
N GLU A 255 -1.23 9.69 -37.14
CA GLU A 255 -0.38 10.74 -36.57
C GLU A 255 -0.27 10.60 -35.05
N GLU A 256 0.95 10.57 -34.54
CA GLU A 256 1.23 10.54 -33.11
C GLU A 256 1.29 11.97 -32.53
N VAL A 257 0.56 12.20 -31.45
CA VAL A 257 0.64 13.42 -30.64
C VAL A 257 1.10 13.04 -29.25
N LEU A 258 2.22 13.61 -28.82
CA LEU A 258 2.78 13.37 -27.49
C LEU A 258 2.33 14.49 -26.52
N VAL A 259 2.07 14.09 -25.26
CA VAL A 259 1.73 15.03 -24.19
C VAL A 259 2.59 14.71 -22.98
N LYS A 260 3.27 15.68 -22.42
CA LYS A 260 3.97 15.59 -21.13
C LYS A 260 3.12 16.26 -20.06
N VAL A 261 2.98 15.62 -18.90
CA VAL A 261 2.23 16.16 -17.76
C VAL A 261 3.09 16.07 -16.51
N GLY A 262 3.19 17.18 -15.78
CA GLY A 262 3.78 17.22 -14.44
C GLY A 262 2.74 17.70 -13.43
N VAL A 263 2.83 17.21 -12.20
CA VAL A 263 1.98 17.62 -11.08
C VAL A 263 2.82 18.10 -9.91
N SER A 264 2.24 18.95 -9.05
CA SER A 264 2.87 19.45 -7.82
C SER A 264 1.79 19.88 -6.82
N ALA A 265 2.02 19.62 -5.54
CA ALA A 265 1.19 20.17 -4.47
C ALA A 265 1.61 21.61 -4.09
N VAL A 266 2.73 22.13 -4.65
CA VAL A 266 3.32 23.42 -4.28
C VAL A 266 2.81 24.54 -5.19
N ASP A 267 3.16 24.48 -6.48
CA ASP A 267 2.77 25.47 -7.49
C ASP A 267 2.95 24.95 -8.93
N ILE A 268 2.48 25.73 -9.90
CA ILE A 268 2.61 25.45 -11.33
C ILE A 268 4.10 25.39 -11.76
N ALA A 269 4.95 26.20 -11.17
CA ALA A 269 6.39 26.19 -11.48
C ALA A 269 7.06 24.88 -11.01
N GLY A 270 6.63 24.34 -9.87
CA GLY A 270 6.99 23.00 -9.39
C GLY A 270 6.55 21.91 -10.36
N ALA A 271 5.28 21.91 -10.78
CA ALA A 271 4.74 20.96 -11.75
C ALA A 271 5.53 20.98 -13.07
N ARG A 272 5.82 22.19 -13.59
CA ARG A 272 6.66 22.37 -14.78
C ARG A 272 8.07 21.83 -14.56
N LYS A 273 8.72 22.18 -13.45
CA LYS A 273 10.07 21.72 -13.11
C LYS A 273 10.14 20.20 -13.01
N ASN A 274 9.15 19.57 -12.42
CA ASN A 274 9.05 18.14 -12.26
C ASN A 274 9.13 17.40 -13.60
N VAL A 275 8.29 17.79 -14.56
CA VAL A 275 8.27 17.10 -15.86
C VAL A 275 9.45 17.48 -16.75
N GLU A 276 9.88 18.76 -16.75
CA GLU A 276 10.99 19.20 -17.60
C GLU A 276 12.34 18.62 -17.16
N SER A 277 12.54 18.40 -15.85
CA SER A 277 13.77 17.79 -15.34
C SER A 277 13.85 16.28 -15.58
N GLU A 278 12.72 15.57 -15.53
CA GLU A 278 12.68 14.12 -15.65
C GLU A 278 12.38 13.63 -17.07
N ILE A 279 11.66 14.43 -17.89
CA ILE A 279 11.31 14.12 -19.28
C ILE A 279 11.72 15.31 -20.19
N PRO A 280 13.03 15.63 -20.33
CA PRO A 280 13.46 16.76 -21.14
C PRO A 280 13.16 16.55 -22.64
N GLU A 281 13.30 15.35 -23.13
CA GLU A 281 13.14 14.99 -24.56
C GLU A 281 11.77 14.37 -24.86
N TRP A 282 11.35 14.43 -26.13
CA TRP A 282 10.14 13.77 -26.64
C TRP A 282 10.40 12.30 -27.00
N ASP A 283 11.01 11.53 -26.09
CA ASP A 283 11.37 10.13 -26.30
C ASP A 283 10.53 9.23 -25.38
N PHE A 284 9.31 8.89 -25.83
CA PHE A 284 8.38 8.03 -25.11
C PHE A 284 9.00 6.66 -24.80
N ASP A 285 9.67 6.06 -25.79
CA ASP A 285 10.17 4.69 -25.64
C ASP A 285 11.35 4.61 -24.67
N LYS A 286 12.15 5.69 -24.57
CA LYS A 286 13.19 5.81 -23.54
C LYS A 286 12.55 5.88 -22.16
N VAL A 287 11.53 6.71 -21.94
CA VAL A 287 10.85 6.84 -20.63
C VAL A 287 10.24 5.49 -20.23
N ARG A 288 9.55 4.81 -21.15
CA ARG A 288 9.00 3.45 -20.91
C ARG A 288 10.10 2.45 -20.50
N LYS A 289 11.23 2.46 -21.21
CA LYS A 289 12.36 1.58 -20.88
C LYS A 289 12.94 1.88 -19.51
N ASP A 290 13.08 3.17 -19.17
CA ASP A 290 13.60 3.61 -17.87
C ASP A 290 12.64 3.21 -16.74
N ALA A 291 11.32 3.37 -16.92
CA ALA A 291 10.29 2.91 -15.99
C ALA A 291 10.36 1.39 -15.77
N ARG A 292 10.45 0.60 -16.84
CA ARG A 292 10.64 -0.87 -16.73
C ARG A 292 11.92 -1.24 -16.01
N THR A 293 12.99 -0.50 -16.21
CA THR A 293 14.26 -0.71 -15.51
C THR A 293 14.12 -0.41 -14.01
N ALA A 294 13.43 0.67 -13.65
CA ALA A 294 13.15 1.00 -12.25
C ALA A 294 12.35 -0.13 -11.56
N TRP A 295 11.34 -0.66 -12.22
CA TRP A 295 10.59 -1.81 -11.72
C TRP A 295 11.43 -3.08 -11.59
N ASN A 296 12.24 -3.42 -12.60
CA ASN A 296 13.12 -4.59 -12.50
C ASN A 296 14.11 -4.47 -11.36
N ASN A 297 14.65 -3.28 -11.10
CA ASN A 297 15.53 -3.03 -9.95
C ASN A 297 14.80 -3.25 -8.62
N TYR A 298 13.54 -2.81 -8.50
CA TYR A 298 12.75 -3.02 -7.28
C TYR A 298 12.39 -4.50 -7.10
N LEU A 299 11.85 -5.13 -8.12
CA LEU A 299 11.40 -6.52 -8.09
C LEU A 299 12.54 -7.53 -7.90
N SER A 300 13.77 -7.17 -8.31
CA SER A 300 14.96 -8.00 -8.10
C SER A 300 15.41 -8.10 -6.64
N LYS A 301 14.80 -7.33 -5.72
CA LYS A 301 15.11 -7.43 -4.27
C LYS A 301 14.80 -8.81 -3.71
N ILE A 302 13.84 -9.51 -4.30
CA ILE A 302 13.54 -10.91 -3.95
C ILE A 302 13.49 -11.74 -5.23
N ASP A 303 14.24 -12.84 -5.24
CA ASP A 303 14.23 -13.81 -6.34
C ASP A 303 13.64 -15.13 -5.87
N ILE A 304 12.53 -15.57 -6.49
CA ILE A 304 11.87 -16.83 -6.16
C ILE A 304 12.09 -17.88 -7.24
N THR A 305 12.14 -19.13 -6.82
CA THR A 305 12.16 -20.31 -7.69
C THR A 305 10.92 -21.15 -7.41
N THR A 306 10.09 -21.30 -8.43
CA THR A 306 8.91 -22.17 -8.44
C THR A 306 8.67 -22.67 -9.84
N SER A 307 8.09 -23.86 -9.97
CA SER A 307 7.63 -24.41 -11.26
C SER A 307 6.23 -23.90 -11.65
N ASP A 308 5.47 -23.35 -10.69
CA ASP A 308 4.16 -22.79 -10.91
C ASP A 308 4.28 -21.36 -11.43
N LYS A 309 3.75 -21.10 -12.62
CA LYS A 309 3.82 -19.77 -13.23
C LYS A 309 2.83 -18.79 -12.60
N GLU A 310 1.69 -19.27 -12.14
CA GLU A 310 0.67 -18.43 -11.51
C GLU A 310 1.15 -17.94 -10.15
N ASP A 311 1.67 -18.84 -9.31
CA ASP A 311 2.30 -18.47 -8.03
C ASP A 311 3.38 -17.40 -8.23
N LYS A 312 4.15 -17.51 -9.32
CA LYS A 312 5.18 -16.54 -9.66
C LYS A 312 4.59 -15.18 -10.04
N THR A 313 3.52 -15.16 -10.82
CA THR A 313 2.82 -13.94 -11.20
C THR A 313 2.20 -13.27 -9.99
N ILE A 314 1.52 -14.03 -9.13
CA ILE A 314 0.94 -13.49 -7.88
C ILE A 314 2.03 -12.86 -7.01
N PHE A 315 3.17 -13.54 -6.83
CA PHE A 315 4.27 -13.03 -6.01
C PHE A 315 4.86 -11.71 -6.52
N TYR A 316 5.19 -11.63 -7.81
CA TYR A 316 5.78 -10.40 -8.35
C TYR A 316 4.76 -9.27 -8.49
N THR A 317 3.46 -9.60 -8.67
CA THR A 317 2.40 -8.60 -8.61
C THR A 317 2.20 -8.09 -7.17
N ALA A 318 2.24 -8.97 -6.18
CA ALA A 318 2.23 -8.54 -4.77
C ALA A 318 3.43 -7.63 -4.47
N LEU A 319 4.64 -7.99 -4.92
CA LEU A 319 5.82 -7.14 -4.73
C LEU A 319 5.71 -5.80 -5.50
N TYR A 320 5.06 -5.78 -6.66
CA TYR A 320 4.71 -4.55 -7.38
C TYR A 320 3.77 -3.66 -6.56
N HIS A 321 2.68 -4.20 -6.00
CA HIS A 321 1.72 -3.45 -5.17
C HIS A 321 2.40 -2.81 -3.95
N THR A 322 3.38 -3.47 -3.30
CA THR A 322 4.10 -2.92 -2.14
C THR A 322 4.91 -1.65 -2.45
N ALA A 323 5.07 -1.30 -3.72
CA ALA A 323 5.83 -0.12 -4.13
C ALA A 323 4.97 0.97 -4.80
N ILE A 324 3.64 0.82 -4.81
CA ILE A 324 2.77 1.88 -5.29
C ILE A 324 2.65 2.99 -4.25
N SER A 325 2.41 2.64 -2.99
CA SER A 325 2.36 3.57 -1.85
C SER A 325 3.39 3.19 -0.78
N PRO A 326 3.81 4.12 0.09
CA PRO A 326 3.62 5.56 0.08
C PRO A 326 4.21 6.27 -1.15
N ASN A 327 3.64 7.42 -1.51
CA ASN A 327 4.01 8.18 -2.70
C ASN A 327 4.96 9.34 -2.38
N LEU A 328 5.93 9.59 -3.24
CA LEU A 328 6.78 10.77 -3.19
C LEU A 328 5.92 12.05 -3.22
N PHE A 329 6.24 13.04 -2.38
CA PHE A 329 5.49 14.29 -2.27
C PHE A 329 6.39 15.55 -2.29
N THR A 330 7.63 15.38 -2.68
CA THR A 330 8.63 16.46 -2.82
C THR A 330 8.91 16.71 -4.29
N ASP A 331 8.80 17.96 -4.71
CA ASP A 331 9.14 18.41 -6.06
C ASP A 331 10.63 18.22 -6.39
N ALA A 332 10.98 18.29 -7.67
CA ALA A 332 12.35 18.12 -8.14
C ALA A 332 13.32 19.20 -7.62
N ASP A 333 12.81 20.35 -7.19
CA ASP A 333 13.60 21.42 -6.55
C ASP A 333 13.69 21.31 -5.03
N GLY A 334 13.10 20.26 -4.45
CA GLY A 334 13.12 19.97 -3.02
C GLY A 334 11.99 20.62 -2.22
N ARG A 335 11.11 21.42 -2.85
CA ARG A 335 9.93 22.00 -2.16
C ARG A 335 8.84 20.94 -1.98
N TYR A 336 8.03 21.11 -0.94
CA TYR A 336 6.86 20.26 -0.68
C TYR A 336 5.81 21.03 0.14
N LEU A 337 4.56 20.58 0.11
CA LEU A 337 3.50 21.04 0.99
C LEU A 337 3.52 20.23 2.29
N GLY A 338 3.65 20.91 3.45
CA GLY A 338 3.68 20.28 4.76
C GLY A 338 2.30 19.98 5.33
N MET A 339 2.26 19.29 6.49
CA MET A 339 1.01 19.00 7.22
C MET A 339 0.33 20.25 7.81
N ASP A 340 1.01 21.38 7.79
CA ASP A 340 0.46 22.70 8.12
C ASP A 340 -0.09 23.47 6.90
N LEU A 341 -0.09 22.82 5.74
CA LEU A 341 -0.48 23.37 4.45
C LEU A 341 0.39 24.57 4.02
N GLU A 342 1.59 24.70 4.57
CA GLU A 342 2.59 25.67 4.18
C GLU A 342 3.65 25.00 3.28
N VAL A 343 4.27 25.82 2.42
CA VAL A 343 5.34 25.33 1.53
C VAL A 343 6.67 25.34 2.28
N HIS A 344 7.30 24.17 2.32
CA HIS A 344 8.60 23.96 2.94
C HIS A 344 9.68 23.64 1.91
N GLN A 345 10.94 23.92 2.29
CA GLN A 345 12.11 23.52 1.54
C GLN A 345 12.77 22.32 2.24
N GLY A 346 12.70 21.15 1.62
CA GLY A 346 13.38 19.94 2.05
C GLY A 346 14.67 19.69 1.30
N ASP A 347 15.22 18.51 1.51
CA ASP A 347 16.37 18.00 0.75
C ASP A 347 15.95 16.79 -0.12
N THR A 348 16.74 16.50 -1.14
CA THR A 348 16.46 15.38 -2.06
C THR A 348 16.93 14.03 -1.53
N ILE A 349 17.65 13.99 -0.41
CA ILE A 349 18.16 12.77 0.24
C ILE A 349 17.04 12.16 1.10
N ASN A 350 16.31 13.03 1.83
CA ASN A 350 15.16 12.67 2.64
C ASN A 350 13.91 13.40 2.12
N PRO A 351 13.35 13.01 0.98
CA PRO A 351 12.14 13.61 0.46
C PRO A 351 10.94 13.35 1.39
N LEU A 352 9.89 14.15 1.28
CA LEU A 352 8.63 13.88 1.94
C LEU A 352 7.83 12.86 1.13
N TYR A 353 7.14 11.97 1.82
CA TYR A 353 6.17 11.04 1.26
C TYR A 353 4.78 11.30 1.84
N THR A 354 3.75 10.84 1.12
CA THR A 354 2.34 10.88 1.51
C THR A 354 1.67 9.53 1.20
N VAL A 355 0.39 9.39 1.53
CA VAL A 355 -0.37 8.14 1.44
C VAL A 355 0.18 7.11 2.41
N PHE A 356 0.06 7.43 3.71
CA PHE A 356 0.41 6.52 4.79
C PHE A 356 -0.85 5.91 5.40
N SER A 357 -1.18 4.70 5.00
CA SER A 357 -2.23 3.86 5.60
C SER A 357 -1.66 3.09 6.80
N LEU A 358 -1.38 3.81 7.89
CA LEU A 358 -0.56 3.27 8.99
C LEU A 358 -1.25 2.16 9.78
N TRP A 359 -2.58 2.20 9.89
CA TRP A 359 -3.38 1.18 10.57
C TRP A 359 -3.17 -0.21 9.94
N ASP A 360 -2.99 -0.24 8.63
CA ASP A 360 -2.79 -1.43 7.83
C ASP A 360 -1.31 -1.80 7.74
N THR A 361 -0.51 -0.88 7.25
CA THR A 361 0.87 -1.13 6.76
C THR A 361 1.90 -1.40 7.86
N PHE A 362 1.62 -1.04 9.13
CA PHE A 362 2.52 -1.38 10.23
C PHE A 362 2.67 -2.91 10.42
N ARG A 363 1.68 -3.70 9.97
CA ARG A 363 1.56 -5.14 10.26
C ARG A 363 2.47 -5.98 9.38
N ALA A 364 2.67 -5.62 8.10
CA ALA A 364 3.53 -6.38 7.19
C ALA A 364 4.37 -5.52 6.24
N LEU A 365 3.82 -4.43 5.67
CA LEU A 365 4.55 -3.63 4.67
C LEU A 365 5.81 -2.99 5.28
N HIS A 366 5.69 -2.23 6.36
CA HIS A 366 6.85 -1.62 7.01
C HIS A 366 7.84 -2.67 7.56
N PRO A 367 7.40 -3.78 8.21
CA PRO A 367 8.26 -4.92 8.51
C PRO A 367 9.03 -5.48 7.32
N LEU A 368 8.37 -5.67 6.15
CA LEU A 368 9.01 -6.09 4.91
C LEU A 368 10.05 -5.07 4.44
N MET A 369 9.71 -3.78 4.47
CA MET A 369 10.61 -2.70 4.06
C MET A 369 11.87 -2.63 4.94
N THR A 370 11.80 -2.98 6.22
CA THR A 370 13.00 -3.09 7.08
C THR A 370 13.98 -4.17 6.61
N ILE A 371 13.53 -5.12 5.80
CA ILE A 371 14.35 -6.20 5.23
C ILE A 371 14.89 -5.82 3.85
N ILE A 372 13.98 -5.43 2.94
CA ILE A 372 14.31 -5.27 1.51
C ILE A 372 14.76 -3.86 1.12
N ASP A 373 14.33 -2.84 1.88
CA ASP A 373 14.72 -1.43 1.64
C ASP A 373 14.72 -0.58 2.92
N PRO A 374 15.60 -0.85 3.88
CA PRO A 374 15.65 -0.11 5.13
C PRO A 374 15.98 1.38 4.94
N ASN A 375 16.65 1.76 3.84
CA ASN A 375 16.93 3.17 3.54
C ASN A 375 15.65 3.92 3.18
N LEU A 376 14.80 3.34 2.35
CA LEU A 376 13.51 3.91 2.01
C LEU A 376 12.58 3.92 3.24
N ASN A 377 12.58 2.86 4.05
CA ASN A 377 11.81 2.85 5.30
C ASN A 377 12.26 3.97 6.27
N ASN A 378 13.56 4.29 6.33
CA ASN A 378 14.06 5.45 7.09
C ASN A 378 13.56 6.79 6.52
N GLN A 379 13.42 6.92 5.19
CA GLN A 379 12.83 8.12 4.58
C GLN A 379 11.34 8.25 4.94
N PHE A 380 10.59 7.16 5.01
CA PHE A 380 9.22 7.14 5.50
C PHE A 380 9.13 7.60 6.96
N ILE A 381 10.00 7.08 7.82
CA ILE A 381 10.06 7.50 9.23
C ILE A 381 10.41 8.99 9.35
N ASN A 382 11.37 9.48 8.59
CA ASN A 382 11.71 10.91 8.57
C ASN A 382 10.55 11.77 8.07
N SER A 383 9.72 11.25 7.14
CA SER A 383 8.49 11.92 6.72
C SER A 383 7.47 11.99 7.85
N LEU A 384 7.26 10.90 8.61
CA LEU A 384 6.35 10.90 9.76
C LEU A 384 6.80 11.88 10.85
N ILE A 385 8.12 11.95 11.15
CA ILE A 385 8.66 12.90 12.13
C ILE A 385 8.41 14.35 11.68
N ARG A 386 8.67 14.68 10.39
CA ARG A 386 8.38 16.01 9.85
C ARG A 386 6.90 16.35 9.92
N LYS A 387 6.02 15.42 9.56
CA LYS A 387 4.56 15.61 9.65
C LYS A 387 4.12 15.93 11.08
N HIS A 388 4.72 15.28 12.08
CA HIS A 388 4.50 15.67 13.48
C HIS A 388 4.98 17.08 13.78
N GLN A 389 6.17 17.46 13.34
CA GLN A 389 6.76 18.79 13.59
C GLN A 389 5.93 19.91 12.97
N GLU A 390 5.41 19.70 11.76
CA GLU A 390 4.63 20.66 11.00
C GLU A 390 3.16 20.70 11.47
N GLY A 391 2.52 19.55 11.60
CA GLY A 391 1.10 19.42 11.91
C GLY A 391 0.76 19.28 13.39
N GLY A 392 1.75 19.02 14.25
CA GLY A 392 1.60 18.96 15.71
C GLY A 392 1.35 17.56 16.28
N ILE A 393 1.02 16.55 15.46
CA ILE A 393 0.86 15.14 15.87
C ILE A 393 1.21 14.21 14.71
N TYR A 394 1.55 12.95 15.00
CA TYR A 394 1.65 11.94 13.95
C TYR A 394 0.31 11.73 13.24
N PRO A 395 0.28 11.57 11.91
CA PRO A 395 -0.95 11.16 11.23
C PRO A 395 -1.34 9.74 11.63
N MET A 396 -2.64 9.48 11.70
CA MET A 396 -3.21 8.13 11.73
C MET A 396 -3.30 7.57 10.32
N TRP A 397 -3.84 8.38 9.43
CA TRP A 397 -3.88 8.19 7.98
C TRP A 397 -3.60 9.53 7.30
N ASP A 398 -2.63 9.57 6.40
CA ASP A 398 -2.18 10.78 5.71
C ASP A 398 -2.47 10.70 4.21
N LEU A 399 -3.10 11.73 3.66
CA LEU A 399 -3.36 11.87 2.24
C LEU A 399 -3.06 13.30 1.78
N ALA A 400 -2.13 13.46 0.82
CA ALA A 400 -1.73 14.76 0.29
C ALA A 400 -1.39 15.79 1.39
N SER A 401 -0.64 15.37 2.41
CA SER A 401 -0.34 16.16 3.62
C SER A 401 -1.56 16.67 4.38
N ASN A 402 -2.66 15.92 4.34
CA ASN A 402 -3.83 16.17 5.16
C ASN A 402 -4.01 15.06 6.20
N TYR A 403 -4.48 15.45 7.38
CA TYR A 403 -5.04 14.52 8.34
C TYR A 403 -6.44 14.11 7.88
N THR A 404 -6.65 12.86 7.55
CA THR A 404 -7.97 12.37 7.15
C THR A 404 -8.90 12.11 8.33
N GLY A 405 -8.32 11.91 9.52
CA GLY A 405 -9.08 11.48 10.72
C GLY A 405 -9.65 10.06 10.60
N THR A 406 -9.15 9.28 9.65
CA THR A 406 -9.61 7.91 9.36
C THR A 406 -8.81 6.90 10.17
N MET A 407 -9.46 5.79 10.54
CA MET A 407 -8.97 4.66 11.31
C MET A 407 -8.67 4.99 12.77
N ILE A 408 -8.13 4.01 13.49
CA ILE A 408 -7.83 4.05 14.92
C ILE A 408 -6.34 3.80 15.18
N GLY A 409 -5.91 3.91 16.43
CA GLY A 409 -4.50 3.71 16.78
C GLY A 409 -3.63 4.95 16.57
N TYR A 410 -2.34 4.82 16.86
CA TYR A 410 -1.29 5.82 16.57
C TYR A 410 -0.03 5.12 16.06
N HIS A 411 -0.22 4.29 15.04
CA HIS A 411 0.73 3.28 14.55
C HIS A 411 2.00 3.83 13.87
N ALA A 412 2.10 5.14 13.65
CA ALA A 412 3.39 5.76 13.36
C ALA A 412 4.43 5.40 14.44
N VAL A 413 3.98 5.29 15.71
CA VAL A 413 4.79 4.83 16.84
C VAL A 413 5.33 3.44 16.58
N THR A 414 4.45 2.51 16.20
CA THR A 414 4.82 1.11 15.93
C THR A 414 5.85 1.00 14.80
N VAL A 415 5.64 1.71 13.69
CA VAL A 415 6.57 1.72 12.53
C VAL A 415 7.97 2.21 12.94
N ILE A 416 8.03 3.28 13.72
CA ILE A 416 9.28 3.88 14.19
C ILE A 416 9.98 2.96 15.19
N VAL A 417 9.22 2.43 16.16
CA VAL A 417 9.76 1.56 17.21
C VAL A 417 10.26 0.25 16.62
N ASP A 418 9.54 -0.36 15.67
CA ASP A 418 9.99 -1.58 15.01
C ASP A 418 11.34 -1.38 14.31
N ALA A 419 11.48 -0.31 13.52
CA ALA A 419 12.75 0.03 12.88
C ALA A 419 13.86 0.29 13.91
N TYR A 420 13.54 1.02 14.98
CA TYR A 420 14.49 1.31 16.05
C TYR A 420 14.98 0.04 16.75
N MET A 421 14.08 -0.87 17.10
CA MET A 421 14.41 -2.14 17.78
C MET A 421 15.19 -3.10 16.87
N LYS A 422 15.00 -3.01 15.54
CA LYS A 422 15.78 -3.73 14.53
C LYS A 422 17.17 -3.15 14.29
N GLY A 423 17.49 -2.00 14.89
CA GLY A 423 18.81 -1.38 14.83
C GLY A 423 18.98 -0.23 13.83
N TYR A 424 17.92 0.18 13.16
CA TYR A 424 17.95 1.32 12.24
C TYR A 424 17.93 2.65 13.01
N ARG A 425 18.81 3.58 12.63
CA ARG A 425 19.09 4.81 13.42
C ARG A 425 19.23 6.07 12.56
N ASN A 426 18.87 6.04 11.27
CA ASN A 426 19.03 7.17 10.37
C ASN A 426 17.86 8.17 10.48
N PHE A 427 17.40 8.44 11.72
CA PHE A 427 16.41 9.44 12.07
C PHE A 427 16.65 9.97 13.48
N ASP A 428 16.04 11.12 13.81
CA ASP A 428 16.12 11.70 15.17
C ASP A 428 15.25 10.89 16.14
N ALA A 429 15.89 9.97 16.86
CA ALA A 429 15.22 9.09 17.80
C ALA A 429 14.65 9.84 19.03
N HIS A 430 15.27 10.97 19.44
CA HIS A 430 14.77 11.75 20.57
C HIS A 430 13.49 12.52 20.18
N GLU A 431 13.49 13.12 18.99
CA GLU A 431 12.28 13.77 18.48
C GLU A 431 11.15 12.75 18.23
N ALA A 432 11.48 11.61 17.61
CA ALA A 432 10.55 10.52 17.42
C ALA A 432 9.94 10.01 18.73
N TYR A 433 10.74 9.90 19.78
CA TYR A 433 10.28 9.49 21.10
C TYR A 433 9.32 10.52 21.73
N LYS A 434 9.65 11.82 21.70
CA LYS A 434 8.75 12.88 22.17
C LYS A 434 7.42 12.88 21.44
N ALA A 435 7.48 12.75 20.11
CA ALA A 435 6.29 12.66 19.27
C ALA A 435 5.44 11.42 19.60
N SER A 436 6.07 10.29 19.94
CA SER A 436 5.41 9.06 20.37
C SER A 436 4.67 9.24 21.71
N LEU A 437 5.29 9.90 22.68
CA LEU A 437 4.64 10.24 23.95
C LEU A 437 3.42 11.15 23.71
N ARG A 438 3.56 12.16 22.85
CA ARG A 438 2.47 13.06 22.50
C ARG A 438 1.31 12.34 21.80
N ALA A 439 1.59 11.38 20.93
CA ALA A 439 0.56 10.62 20.23
C ALA A 439 -0.36 9.83 21.19
N ALA A 440 0.15 9.40 22.33
CA ALA A 440 -0.60 8.63 23.32
C ALA A 440 -1.40 9.49 24.31
N GLU A 441 -1.09 10.79 24.40
CA GLU A 441 -1.78 11.72 25.31
C GLU A 441 -3.01 12.35 24.66
N TYR A 442 -3.94 12.84 25.50
CA TYR A 442 -5.06 13.65 25.05
C TYR A 442 -4.69 15.14 25.19
N ASP A 443 -4.08 15.69 24.15
CA ASP A 443 -3.72 17.10 24.10
C ASP A 443 -3.94 17.63 22.67
N THR A 444 -4.89 18.56 22.52
CA THR A 444 -5.25 19.17 21.23
C THR A 444 -4.42 20.41 20.91
N THR A 445 -3.54 20.86 21.81
CA THR A 445 -2.79 22.11 21.67
C THR A 445 -1.84 22.05 20.47
N GLY A 446 -1.95 23.03 19.55
CA GLY A 446 -1.02 23.18 18.43
C GLY A 446 -1.16 22.14 17.32
N ILE A 447 -2.22 21.33 17.31
CA ILE A 447 -2.54 20.46 16.17
C ILE A 447 -3.15 21.33 15.06
N LYS A 448 -2.55 21.29 13.88
CA LYS A 448 -2.99 22.04 12.71
C LYS A 448 -3.85 21.14 11.81
N CYS A 449 -5.14 21.15 12.05
CA CYS A 449 -6.13 20.46 11.23
C CYS A 449 -7.48 21.19 11.33
N PRO A 450 -8.42 20.95 10.42
CA PRO A 450 -9.78 21.48 10.54
C PRO A 450 -10.49 20.99 11.80
N ASP A 451 -11.33 21.85 12.39
CA ASP A 451 -12.11 21.54 13.61
C ASP A 451 -12.94 20.25 13.48
N LEU A 452 -13.40 19.94 12.26
CA LEU A 452 -14.16 18.72 12.00
C LEU A 452 -13.31 17.45 12.09
N VAL A 453 -12.02 17.53 11.78
CA VAL A 453 -11.08 16.39 11.81
C VAL A 453 -10.51 16.17 13.21
N LEU A 454 -10.34 17.24 13.99
CA LEU A 454 -9.68 17.19 15.29
C LEU A 454 -10.26 16.15 16.28
N PRO A 455 -11.61 15.96 16.40
CA PRO A 455 -12.17 14.93 17.28
C PRO A 455 -11.81 13.49 16.85
N HIS A 456 -11.52 13.28 15.59
CA HIS A 456 -11.10 11.97 15.07
C HIS A 456 -9.61 11.71 15.33
N LEU A 457 -8.74 12.72 15.21
CA LEU A 457 -7.32 12.63 15.56
C LEU A 457 -7.08 12.52 17.06
N MET A 458 -7.90 13.24 17.84
CA MET A 458 -7.84 13.29 19.29
C MET A 458 -9.17 12.85 19.90
N PRO A 459 -9.56 11.56 19.71
CA PRO A 459 -10.78 11.04 20.31
C PRO A 459 -10.67 11.04 21.83
N LYS A 460 -11.81 11.26 22.51
CA LYS A 460 -11.88 11.19 23.97
C LYS A 460 -11.49 9.82 24.54
N ALA A 461 -11.41 8.80 23.70
CA ALA A 461 -10.82 7.51 24.02
C ALA A 461 -9.44 7.65 24.70
N LYS A 462 -8.57 8.54 24.20
CA LYS A 462 -7.26 8.82 24.81
C LYS A 462 -7.39 9.43 26.20
N TYR A 463 -8.35 10.34 26.39
CA TYR A 463 -8.63 10.91 27.71
C TYR A 463 -9.08 9.84 28.69
N TYR A 464 -10.06 9.01 28.33
CA TYR A 464 -10.54 7.94 29.21
C TYR A 464 -9.45 6.93 29.55
N LYS A 465 -8.70 6.47 28.55
CA LYS A 465 -7.54 5.59 28.76
C LYS A 465 -6.57 6.17 29.80
N ASN A 466 -6.20 7.44 29.67
CA ASN A 466 -5.24 8.09 30.55
C ASN A 466 -5.81 8.36 31.95
N ALA A 467 -7.10 8.71 32.07
CA ALA A 467 -7.73 9.10 33.33
C ALA A 467 -8.20 7.92 34.19
N ILE A 468 -8.79 6.89 33.56
CA ILE A 468 -9.43 5.77 34.27
C ILE A 468 -8.90 4.39 33.90
N GLY A 469 -7.99 4.31 32.89
CA GLY A 469 -7.30 3.07 32.46
C GLY A 469 -8.05 2.24 31.44
N TYR A 470 -9.27 2.62 31.05
CA TYR A 470 -10.04 1.95 29.99
C TYR A 470 -10.94 2.94 29.23
N ILE A 471 -11.51 2.51 28.09
CA ILE A 471 -12.36 3.32 27.22
C ILE A 471 -13.81 2.84 27.37
N PRO A 472 -14.72 3.64 27.95
CA PRO A 472 -16.11 3.23 28.16
C PRO A 472 -16.89 3.18 26.84
N CYS A 473 -17.59 2.07 26.59
CA CYS A 473 -18.36 1.84 25.38
C CYS A 473 -19.64 2.70 25.25
N ASP A 474 -20.11 3.29 26.35
CA ASP A 474 -21.21 4.27 26.38
C ASP A 474 -20.74 5.71 26.12
N ARG A 475 -19.45 5.92 25.93
CA ARG A 475 -18.82 7.23 25.71
C ARG A 475 -18.06 7.30 24.38
N GLU A 476 -17.59 6.17 23.88
CA GLU A 476 -16.82 6.07 22.64
C GLU A 476 -17.27 4.87 21.84
N ASN A 477 -17.45 5.08 20.54
CA ASN A 477 -17.58 3.98 19.57
C ASN A 477 -16.22 3.31 19.35
N GLU A 478 -16.25 2.08 18.85
CA GLU A 478 -15.05 1.27 18.58
C GLU A 478 -14.19 1.10 19.85
N SER A 479 -14.84 1.09 21.00
CA SER A 479 -14.18 1.19 22.31
C SER A 479 -13.21 0.05 22.59
N VAL A 480 -13.57 -1.19 22.19
CA VAL A 480 -12.72 -2.37 22.33
C VAL A 480 -11.56 -2.32 21.37
N ALA A 481 -11.83 -2.04 20.09
CA ALA A 481 -10.81 -1.96 19.07
C ALA A 481 -9.75 -0.89 19.39
N LYS A 482 -10.21 0.34 19.73
CA LYS A 482 -9.31 1.43 20.18
C LYS A 482 -8.48 1.02 21.40
N ALA A 483 -9.08 0.36 22.38
CA ALA A 483 -8.38 -0.03 23.59
C ALA A 483 -7.29 -1.06 23.33
N LEU A 484 -7.55 -2.05 22.49
CA LEU A 484 -6.59 -3.10 22.15
C LEU A 484 -5.42 -2.53 21.31
N GLU A 485 -5.71 -1.67 20.35
CA GLU A 485 -4.66 -1.05 19.54
C GLU A 485 -3.83 -0.05 20.36
N TYR A 486 -4.46 0.77 21.20
CA TYR A 486 -3.73 1.65 22.09
C TYR A 486 -2.87 0.88 23.11
N ALA A 487 -3.33 -0.27 23.59
CA ALA A 487 -2.52 -1.12 24.48
C ALA A 487 -1.25 -1.62 23.77
N TYR A 488 -1.35 -1.95 22.49
CA TYR A 488 -0.21 -2.35 21.69
C TYR A 488 0.74 -1.18 21.37
N ASP A 489 0.20 -0.02 20.97
CA ASP A 489 1.00 1.18 20.74
C ASP A 489 1.70 1.66 22.03
N ASP A 490 0.99 1.59 23.16
CA ASP A 490 1.55 1.91 24.51
C ASP A 490 2.67 0.93 24.88
N TRP A 491 2.55 -0.36 24.53
CA TRP A 491 3.65 -1.29 24.68
C TRP A 491 4.86 -0.89 23.82
N CYS A 492 4.65 -0.47 22.59
CA CYS A 492 5.73 0.07 21.75
C CYS A 492 6.41 1.28 22.40
N ILE A 493 5.62 2.21 22.97
CA ILE A 493 6.19 3.35 23.71
C ILE A 493 6.99 2.88 24.93
N SER A 494 6.54 1.84 25.64
CA SER A 494 7.24 1.35 26.83
C SER A 494 8.63 0.82 26.52
N ILE A 495 8.78 0.04 25.43
CA ILE A 495 10.09 -0.48 25.01
C ILE A 495 10.97 0.63 24.40
N PHE A 496 10.37 1.64 23.77
CA PHE A 496 11.11 2.82 23.30
C PHE A 496 11.61 3.66 24.47
N ALA A 497 10.78 3.87 25.50
CA ALA A 497 11.15 4.56 26.74
C ALA A 497 12.33 3.85 27.46
N GLU A 498 12.29 2.51 27.53
CA GLU A 498 13.43 1.75 28.06
C GLU A 498 14.71 1.99 27.25
N ALA A 499 14.62 1.98 25.93
CA ALA A 499 15.76 2.25 25.05
C ALA A 499 16.28 3.70 25.16
N MET A 500 15.41 4.65 25.55
CA MET A 500 15.77 6.05 25.85
C MET A 500 16.19 6.27 27.31
N ASN A 501 16.23 5.24 28.17
CA ASN A 501 16.51 5.29 29.59
C ASN A 501 15.46 6.12 30.40
N ASP A 502 14.24 6.21 29.92
CA ASP A 502 13.12 6.86 30.61
C ASP A 502 12.25 5.80 31.32
N PHE A 503 12.67 5.43 32.53
CA PHE A 503 12.03 4.36 33.28
C PHE A 503 10.68 4.77 33.89
N GLU A 504 10.40 6.06 34.03
CA GLU A 504 9.10 6.54 34.47
C GLU A 504 8.03 6.30 33.40
N ASN A 505 8.28 6.76 32.18
CA ASN A 505 7.40 6.49 31.05
C ASN A 505 7.34 5.00 30.70
N LYS A 506 8.46 4.26 30.78
CA LYS A 506 8.43 2.80 30.66
C LYS A 506 7.36 2.19 31.58
N ALA A 507 7.42 2.43 32.88
CA ALA A 507 6.49 1.86 33.86
C ALA A 507 5.04 2.33 33.61
N LYS A 508 4.84 3.60 33.21
CA LYS A 508 3.53 4.14 32.88
C LYS A 508 2.89 3.38 31.71
N TYR A 509 3.61 3.24 30.61
CA TYR A 509 3.10 2.64 29.38
C TYR A 509 3.05 1.10 29.42
N GLU A 510 3.92 0.42 30.19
CA GLU A 510 3.75 -1.01 30.50
C GLU A 510 2.42 -1.30 31.21
N ARG A 511 1.98 -0.41 32.09
CA ARG A 511 0.66 -0.55 32.73
C ARG A 511 -0.49 -0.37 31.72
N PHE A 512 -0.41 0.60 30.82
CA PHE A 512 -1.42 0.81 29.78
C PHE A 512 -1.44 -0.32 28.76
N ALA A 513 -0.29 -0.91 28.45
CA ALA A 513 -0.18 -2.09 27.60
C ALA A 513 -0.96 -3.31 28.12
N LYS A 514 -1.30 -3.34 29.41
CA LYS A 514 -2.14 -4.39 30.03
C LYS A 514 -3.64 -4.07 30.01
N ALA A 515 -4.06 -2.97 29.41
CA ALA A 515 -5.48 -2.57 29.42
C ALA A 515 -6.40 -3.60 28.75
N TYR A 516 -5.91 -4.45 27.85
CA TYR A 516 -6.67 -5.54 27.23
C TYR A 516 -7.29 -6.49 28.28
N GLU A 517 -6.70 -6.63 29.48
CA GLU A 517 -7.20 -7.48 30.56
C GLU A 517 -8.58 -7.04 31.06
N PHE A 518 -8.92 -5.74 31.01
CA PHE A 518 -10.23 -5.21 31.40
C PHE A 518 -11.36 -5.65 30.48
N TYR A 519 -11.06 -5.88 29.19
CA TYR A 519 -12.06 -6.16 28.16
C TYR A 519 -12.37 -7.66 28.01
N PHE A 520 -11.58 -8.54 28.59
CA PHE A 520 -11.77 -9.98 28.44
C PHE A 520 -12.88 -10.50 29.37
N ASP A 521 -14.03 -10.83 28.78
CA ASP A 521 -15.13 -11.50 29.50
C ASP A 521 -14.90 -13.01 29.56
N LYS A 522 -14.56 -13.50 30.74
CA LYS A 522 -14.31 -14.94 30.99
C LYS A 522 -15.53 -15.81 30.72
N SER A 523 -16.75 -15.27 30.83
CA SER A 523 -17.99 -16.03 30.63
C SER A 523 -18.26 -16.34 29.17
N THR A 524 -17.90 -15.42 28.27
CA THR A 524 -18.06 -15.56 26.82
C THR A 524 -16.77 -15.91 26.10
N ARG A 525 -15.62 -15.69 26.72
CA ARG A 525 -14.28 -15.81 26.16
C ARG A 525 -14.06 -14.89 24.93
N PHE A 526 -14.60 -13.64 25.03
CA PHE A 526 -14.41 -12.59 24.03
C PHE A 526 -13.95 -11.29 24.70
N MET A 527 -13.31 -10.43 23.93
CA MET A 527 -13.14 -9.03 24.25
C MET A 527 -14.47 -8.31 24.06
N ARG A 528 -14.98 -7.61 25.09
CA ARG A 528 -16.28 -6.94 25.10
C ARG A 528 -16.19 -5.52 25.61
N GLY A 529 -17.12 -4.67 25.17
CA GLY A 529 -17.25 -3.31 25.67
C GLY A 529 -17.72 -3.25 27.13
N LEU A 530 -17.03 -2.41 27.92
CA LEU A 530 -17.41 -2.02 29.27
C LEU A 530 -17.96 -0.60 29.25
N ASP A 531 -19.09 -0.35 29.94
CA ASP A 531 -19.61 0.99 30.12
C ASP A 531 -18.86 1.79 31.19
N SER A 532 -19.25 3.04 31.44
CA SER A 532 -18.64 3.91 32.46
C SER A 532 -18.86 3.46 33.91
N ASN A 533 -19.72 2.47 34.16
CA ASN A 533 -19.92 1.84 35.47
C ASN A 533 -19.13 0.53 35.61
N GLY A 534 -18.42 0.08 34.58
CA GLY A 534 -17.71 -1.19 34.56
C GLY A 534 -18.60 -2.40 34.26
N GLU A 535 -19.81 -2.17 33.73
CA GLU A 535 -20.75 -3.23 33.34
C GLU A 535 -20.56 -3.60 31.86
N TRP A 536 -20.73 -4.90 31.53
CA TRP A 536 -20.63 -5.35 30.15
C TRP A 536 -21.76 -4.81 29.29
N ARG A 537 -21.45 -4.31 28.09
CA ARG A 537 -22.49 -3.93 27.12
C ARG A 537 -23.42 -5.11 26.84
N THR A 538 -24.73 -4.88 26.91
CA THR A 538 -25.77 -5.87 26.63
C THR A 538 -26.85 -5.29 25.70
N PRO A 539 -27.43 -6.10 24.79
CA PRO A 539 -27.12 -7.50 24.52
C PRO A 539 -25.74 -7.68 23.84
N PHE A 540 -25.18 -8.88 23.90
CA PHE A 540 -23.91 -9.22 23.25
C PHE A 540 -24.10 -10.29 22.19
N ASN A 541 -23.69 -10.01 20.96
CA ASN A 541 -23.61 -10.95 19.86
C ASN A 541 -22.20 -10.89 19.25
N PRO A 542 -21.40 -11.96 19.33
CA PRO A 542 -20.01 -11.94 18.88
C PRO A 542 -19.83 -11.85 17.36
N ARG A 543 -20.91 -11.98 16.56
CA ARG A 543 -20.91 -11.83 15.09
C ARG A 543 -21.52 -10.50 14.63
N ALA A 544 -22.01 -9.69 15.56
CA ALA A 544 -22.59 -8.41 15.20
C ALA A 544 -21.51 -7.42 14.77
N SER A 545 -21.79 -6.73 13.67
CA SER A 545 -21.02 -5.57 13.19
C SER A 545 -21.99 -4.46 12.82
N THR A 546 -21.73 -3.25 13.33
CA THR A 546 -22.43 -2.05 12.91
C THR A 546 -21.35 -1.00 12.67
N HIS A 547 -20.98 -0.85 11.40
CA HIS A 547 -19.84 -0.07 10.96
C HIS A 547 -19.73 1.28 11.68
N ARG A 548 -18.61 1.52 12.36
CA ARG A 548 -18.25 2.71 13.18
C ARG A 548 -19.20 3.06 14.32
N SER A 549 -20.17 2.19 14.68
CA SER A 549 -21.20 2.49 15.69
C SER A 549 -21.22 1.50 16.86
N ASP A 550 -20.47 0.41 16.76
CA ASP A 550 -20.33 -0.59 17.83
C ASP A 550 -18.97 -0.50 18.57
N ASP A 551 -18.56 -1.58 19.20
CA ASP A 551 -17.31 -1.65 19.99
C ASP A 551 -16.08 -2.01 19.15
N TYR A 552 -16.26 -2.37 17.88
CA TYR A 552 -15.22 -2.92 17.01
C TYR A 552 -15.06 -2.07 15.75
N CYS A 553 -13.82 -1.89 15.33
CA CYS A 553 -13.50 -1.21 14.07
C CYS A 553 -13.45 -2.26 12.96
N GLU A 554 -14.29 -2.11 11.94
CA GLU A 554 -14.31 -2.97 10.75
C GLU A 554 -14.17 -4.46 11.08
N GLY A 555 -14.89 -4.92 12.08
CA GLY A 555 -14.78 -6.28 12.58
C GLY A 555 -15.88 -6.64 13.57
N THR A 556 -15.75 -7.79 14.17
CA THR A 556 -16.62 -8.32 15.22
C THR A 556 -15.78 -8.76 16.42
N ALA A 557 -16.43 -9.23 17.49
CA ALA A 557 -15.69 -9.80 18.64
C ALA A 557 -14.81 -10.99 18.23
N TRP A 558 -15.17 -11.72 17.16
CA TRP A 558 -14.38 -12.85 16.68
C TRP A 558 -13.02 -12.43 16.16
N GLN A 559 -12.90 -11.34 15.39
CA GLN A 559 -11.63 -10.88 14.85
C GLN A 559 -10.81 -10.18 15.95
N TRP A 560 -11.45 -9.28 16.73
CA TRP A 560 -10.75 -8.43 17.67
C TRP A 560 -10.26 -9.11 18.95
N THR A 561 -10.84 -10.26 19.36
CA THR A 561 -10.42 -10.99 20.56
C THR A 561 -8.93 -11.37 20.55
N TRP A 562 -8.33 -11.47 19.39
CA TRP A 562 -6.95 -11.95 19.21
C TRP A 562 -5.92 -10.82 19.16
N PHE A 563 -6.35 -9.54 19.12
CA PHE A 563 -5.43 -8.42 18.93
C PHE A 563 -4.70 -8.07 20.23
N VAL A 564 -3.82 -8.97 20.67
CA VAL A 564 -2.87 -8.78 21.79
C VAL A 564 -1.49 -9.31 21.35
N PRO A 565 -0.92 -8.81 20.23
CA PRO A 565 0.32 -9.38 19.67
C PRO A 565 1.54 -9.20 20.59
N HIS A 566 1.52 -8.18 21.43
CA HIS A 566 2.61 -7.86 22.36
C HIS A 566 2.65 -8.77 23.59
N ASP A 567 1.54 -9.42 23.94
CA ASP A 567 1.42 -10.28 25.13
C ASP A 567 0.54 -11.50 24.90
N VAL A 568 0.92 -12.31 23.91
CA VAL A 568 0.20 -13.57 23.57
C VAL A 568 0.12 -14.52 24.77
N GLU A 569 1.17 -14.63 25.57
CA GLU A 569 1.17 -15.45 26.79
C GLU A 569 0.15 -14.96 27.82
N GLY A 570 0.00 -13.63 27.99
CA GLY A 570 -1.03 -13.03 28.83
C GLY A 570 -2.44 -13.38 28.35
N LEU A 571 -2.69 -13.30 27.02
CA LEU A 571 -3.95 -13.69 26.44
C LEU A 571 -4.26 -15.20 26.64
N VAL A 572 -3.26 -16.07 26.46
CA VAL A 572 -3.39 -17.52 26.73
C VAL A 572 -3.79 -17.77 28.19
N LYS A 573 -3.15 -17.07 29.14
CA LYS A 573 -3.51 -17.16 30.57
C LYS A 573 -4.93 -16.71 30.85
N LEU A 574 -5.36 -15.58 30.24
CA LEU A 574 -6.73 -15.07 30.39
C LEU A 574 -7.78 -16.06 29.90
N MET A 575 -7.50 -16.75 28.80
CA MET A 575 -8.39 -17.76 28.20
C MET A 575 -8.43 -19.08 28.99
N GLY A 576 -7.57 -19.26 29.99
CA GLY A 576 -7.54 -20.45 30.85
C GLY A 576 -6.46 -21.48 30.49
N GLY A 577 -5.45 -21.08 29.72
CA GLY A 577 -4.31 -21.89 29.32
C GLY A 577 -4.33 -22.35 27.86
N GLU A 578 -3.29 -23.06 27.44
CA GLU A 578 -3.05 -23.41 26.05
C GLU A 578 -4.21 -24.19 25.39
N GLU A 579 -4.76 -25.20 26.06
CA GLU A 579 -5.83 -26.02 25.49
C GLU A 579 -7.12 -25.20 25.26
N ALA A 580 -7.51 -24.36 26.22
CA ALA A 580 -8.68 -23.49 26.09
C ALA A 580 -8.48 -22.42 25.02
N PHE A 581 -7.25 -21.92 24.87
CA PHE A 581 -6.87 -21.00 23.80
C PHE A 581 -6.97 -21.65 22.44
N VAL A 582 -6.40 -22.84 22.26
CA VAL A 582 -6.45 -23.62 21.00
C VAL A 582 -7.89 -23.94 20.62
N GLU A 583 -8.72 -24.42 21.56
CA GLU A 583 -10.14 -24.69 21.32
C GLU A 583 -10.87 -23.45 20.79
N LYS A 584 -10.63 -22.29 21.39
CA LYS A 584 -11.24 -21.03 20.96
C LYS A 584 -10.70 -20.57 19.61
N LEU A 585 -9.40 -20.73 19.37
CA LEU A 585 -8.76 -20.36 18.11
C LEU A 585 -9.20 -21.28 16.97
N ASP A 586 -9.33 -22.60 17.18
CA ASP A 586 -9.90 -23.52 16.20
C ASP A 586 -11.36 -23.17 15.86
N SER A 587 -12.14 -22.69 16.85
CA SER A 587 -13.51 -22.25 16.64
C SER A 587 -13.59 -21.08 15.66
N LEU A 588 -12.62 -20.15 15.67
CA LEU A 588 -12.57 -19.01 14.75
C LEU A 588 -12.62 -19.45 13.28
N PHE A 589 -11.95 -20.56 12.94
CA PHE A 589 -11.85 -21.05 11.56
C PHE A 589 -12.95 -22.04 11.18
N THR A 590 -13.82 -22.44 12.11
CA THR A 590 -14.82 -23.53 11.89
C THR A 590 -16.25 -23.11 12.11
N VAL A 591 -16.52 -22.00 12.79
CA VAL A 591 -17.88 -21.47 12.98
C VAL A 591 -18.42 -20.92 11.67
N ASP A 592 -19.75 -20.74 11.63
CA ASP A 592 -20.43 -20.16 10.48
C ASP A 592 -19.92 -18.75 10.15
N SER A 593 -19.73 -18.45 8.87
CA SER A 593 -19.17 -17.19 8.36
C SER A 593 -20.20 -16.06 8.28
N SER A 594 -21.48 -16.28 8.63
CA SER A 594 -22.48 -15.23 8.59
C SER A 594 -22.19 -14.13 9.60
N LEU A 595 -22.45 -12.90 9.20
CA LEU A 595 -22.38 -11.71 10.03
C LEU A 595 -23.78 -11.27 10.41
N ASP A 596 -23.93 -10.70 11.59
CA ASP A 596 -25.19 -10.13 12.08
C ASP A 596 -25.00 -8.60 12.22
N GLY A 597 -26.07 -7.83 12.02
CA GLY A 597 -26.07 -6.36 12.14
C GLY A 597 -26.82 -5.69 11.00
N GLU A 598 -27.23 -4.44 11.22
CA GLU A 598 -28.00 -3.67 10.23
C GLU A 598 -27.08 -3.10 9.13
N THR A 599 -25.84 -2.75 9.48
CA THR A 599 -24.85 -2.15 8.59
C THR A 599 -23.48 -2.80 8.83
N THR A 600 -23.32 -4.05 8.37
CA THR A 600 -22.02 -4.75 8.46
C THR A 600 -20.97 -4.04 7.62
N SER A 601 -19.73 -4.00 8.11
CA SER A 601 -18.62 -3.45 7.34
C SER A 601 -18.34 -4.31 6.11
N ALA A 602 -18.18 -3.68 4.95
CA ALA A 602 -17.78 -4.36 3.71
C ALA A 602 -16.35 -4.90 3.78
N ASP A 603 -15.52 -4.35 4.67
CA ASP A 603 -14.13 -4.75 4.89
C ASP A 603 -14.03 -6.15 5.51
N ILE A 604 -15.07 -6.64 6.19
CA ILE A 604 -15.11 -8.01 6.75
C ILE A 604 -15.30 -9.00 5.60
N SER A 605 -14.25 -9.30 4.89
CA SER A 605 -14.21 -10.12 3.67
C SER A 605 -13.18 -11.25 3.76
N GLY A 606 -13.15 -12.15 2.76
CA GLY A 606 -12.21 -13.27 2.74
C GLY A 606 -12.39 -14.23 3.91
N LEU A 607 -13.62 -14.49 4.31
CA LEU A 607 -13.96 -15.26 5.52
C LEU A 607 -13.63 -16.75 5.40
N ILE A 608 -12.93 -17.26 6.43
CA ILE A 608 -12.75 -18.69 6.72
C ILE A 608 -13.28 -18.91 8.15
N GLY A 609 -14.50 -19.42 8.31
CA GLY A 609 -15.23 -19.27 9.57
C GLY A 609 -15.45 -17.79 9.87
N GLN A 610 -14.97 -17.33 11.00
CA GLN A 610 -14.95 -15.89 11.37
C GLN A 610 -13.56 -15.25 11.27
N TYR A 611 -12.57 -15.95 10.71
CA TYR A 611 -11.30 -15.35 10.31
C TYR A 611 -11.52 -14.56 9.02
N ALA A 612 -11.33 -13.25 9.05
CA ALA A 612 -11.52 -12.35 7.91
C ALA A 612 -10.16 -11.97 7.32
N HIS A 613 -9.72 -12.67 6.27
CA HIS A 613 -8.41 -12.38 5.68
C HIS A 613 -8.37 -11.02 4.98
N GLY A 614 -9.50 -10.60 4.42
CA GLY A 614 -9.63 -9.32 3.71
C GLY A 614 -9.56 -8.09 4.62
N ASN A 615 -9.36 -8.25 5.94
CA ASN A 615 -9.13 -7.12 6.84
C ASN A 615 -8.01 -7.40 7.85
N GLU A 616 -7.21 -6.41 8.14
CA GLU A 616 -5.90 -6.46 8.78
C GLU A 616 -5.89 -6.95 10.22
N PRO A 617 -6.90 -6.74 11.06
CA PRO A 617 -6.91 -7.28 12.43
C PRO A 617 -6.70 -8.80 12.51
N SER A 618 -7.01 -9.53 11.42
CA SER A 618 -6.86 -10.99 11.33
C SER A 618 -5.44 -11.44 10.94
N HIS A 619 -4.61 -10.60 10.36
CA HIS A 619 -3.37 -10.98 9.65
C HIS A 619 -2.34 -11.74 10.50
N HIS A 620 -2.24 -11.46 11.81
CA HIS A 620 -1.30 -12.14 12.71
C HIS A 620 -1.86 -13.42 13.33
N VAL A 621 -3.19 -13.62 13.27
CA VAL A 621 -3.91 -14.60 14.11
C VAL A 621 -3.49 -16.03 13.83
N ILE A 622 -3.26 -16.39 12.56
CA ILE A 622 -2.83 -17.73 12.15
C ILE A 622 -1.51 -18.15 12.84
N HIS A 623 -0.63 -17.18 13.07
CA HIS A 623 0.68 -17.43 13.68
C HIS A 623 0.62 -17.61 15.21
N LEU A 624 -0.53 -17.35 15.85
CA LEU A 624 -0.70 -17.56 17.30
C LEU A 624 -0.58 -19.04 17.71
N TYR A 625 -0.84 -19.98 16.80
CA TYR A 625 -0.62 -21.40 17.07
C TYR A 625 0.85 -21.75 17.37
N ASN A 626 1.81 -20.98 16.84
CA ASN A 626 3.23 -21.17 17.16
C ASN A 626 3.55 -20.88 18.64
N TYR A 627 2.79 -20.00 19.28
CA TYR A 627 2.96 -19.62 20.69
C TYR A 627 2.37 -20.67 21.67
N VAL A 628 1.55 -21.59 21.16
CA VAL A 628 0.87 -22.62 21.96
C VAL A 628 1.22 -24.03 21.49
N ASN A 629 2.44 -24.22 21.03
CA ASN A 629 3.01 -25.54 20.66
C ASN A 629 2.20 -26.29 19.59
N ARG A 630 1.60 -25.58 18.62
CA ARG A 630 0.83 -26.17 17.50
C ARG A 630 1.31 -25.63 16.13
N PRO A 631 2.62 -25.65 15.81
CA PRO A 631 3.13 -25.03 14.59
C PRO A 631 2.57 -25.64 13.30
N TRP A 632 2.16 -26.90 13.31
CA TRP A 632 1.53 -27.54 12.16
C TRP A 632 0.19 -26.87 11.77
N ARG A 633 -0.55 -26.29 12.74
CA ARG A 633 -1.79 -25.55 12.45
C ARG A 633 -1.49 -24.23 11.74
N THR A 634 -0.45 -23.51 12.16
CA THR A 634 0.04 -22.33 11.41
C THR A 634 0.34 -22.72 9.96
N GLN A 635 1.05 -23.82 9.74
CA GLN A 635 1.45 -24.27 8.40
C GLN A 635 0.24 -24.64 7.52
N GLU A 636 -0.76 -25.35 8.07
CA GLU A 636 -2.01 -25.68 7.38
C GLU A 636 -2.79 -24.43 6.96
N LEU A 637 -2.97 -23.50 7.90
CA LEU A 637 -3.79 -22.32 7.67
C LEU A 637 -3.12 -21.31 6.74
N VAL A 638 -1.80 -21.13 6.86
CA VAL A 638 -1.02 -20.31 5.90
C VAL A 638 -1.16 -20.88 4.49
N ASP A 639 -0.99 -22.21 4.30
CA ASP A 639 -1.20 -22.88 3.01
C ASP A 639 -2.64 -22.68 2.48
N SER A 640 -3.63 -22.77 3.36
CA SER A 640 -5.03 -22.56 3.00
C SER A 640 -5.29 -21.13 2.52
N VAL A 641 -4.81 -20.14 3.28
CA VAL A 641 -5.07 -18.72 2.99
C VAL A 641 -4.41 -18.31 1.69
N TYR A 642 -3.11 -18.53 1.48
CA TYR A 642 -2.49 -18.03 0.26
C TYR A 642 -2.98 -18.75 -1.01
N ARG A 643 -3.60 -19.95 -0.90
CA ARG A 643 -4.22 -20.64 -2.03
C ARG A 643 -5.67 -20.24 -2.29
N SER A 644 -6.38 -19.75 -1.30
CA SER A 644 -7.81 -19.43 -1.42
C SER A 644 -8.11 -17.95 -1.49
N GLN A 645 -7.19 -17.09 -1.05
CA GLN A 645 -7.42 -15.64 -0.93
C GLN A 645 -6.60 -14.81 -1.93
N TYR A 646 -5.72 -15.47 -2.71
CA TYR A 646 -4.90 -14.83 -3.74
C TYR A 646 -4.97 -15.62 -5.03
N ALA A 647 -5.19 -14.93 -6.16
CA ALA A 647 -5.30 -15.57 -7.47
C ALA A 647 -4.77 -14.65 -8.59
N ASN A 648 -4.33 -15.26 -9.70
CA ASN A 648 -3.92 -14.52 -10.89
C ASN A 648 -5.13 -14.17 -11.78
N ASN A 649 -6.02 -13.35 -11.26
CA ASN A 649 -7.17 -12.80 -12.00
C ASN A 649 -7.57 -11.45 -11.40
N VAL A 650 -8.55 -10.78 -12.00
CA VAL A 650 -8.99 -9.44 -11.59
C VAL A 650 -9.59 -9.40 -10.18
N ASP A 651 -10.21 -10.49 -9.72
CA ASP A 651 -10.75 -10.67 -8.35
C ASP A 651 -9.73 -11.33 -7.42
N GLY A 652 -8.45 -11.29 -7.76
CA GLY A 652 -7.39 -12.06 -7.12
C GLY A 652 -6.97 -11.61 -5.73
N LEU A 653 -7.70 -10.69 -5.12
CA LEU A 653 -7.55 -10.25 -3.72
C LEU A 653 -8.89 -10.34 -3.01
N SER A 654 -8.91 -10.87 -1.81
CA SER A 654 -10.14 -11.13 -1.06
C SER A 654 -10.72 -9.93 -0.31
N GLY A 655 -10.05 -8.79 -0.33
CA GLY A 655 -10.43 -7.53 0.28
C GLY A 655 -9.55 -6.40 -0.24
N ASN A 656 -9.63 -5.24 0.41
CA ASN A 656 -8.80 -4.09 0.11
C ASN A 656 -7.32 -4.47 0.07
N GLU A 657 -6.58 -3.98 -0.92
CA GLU A 657 -5.14 -4.22 -1.00
C GLU A 657 -4.37 -3.42 0.08
N ASP A 658 -4.93 -2.28 0.47
CA ASP A 658 -4.52 -1.38 1.53
C ASP A 658 -3.04 -0.97 1.46
N CYS A 659 -2.75 -0.26 0.37
CA CYS A 659 -1.47 0.42 0.16
C CYS A 659 -0.26 -0.50 0.32
N GLY A 660 -0.38 -1.76 -0.10
CA GLY A 660 0.69 -2.75 -0.05
C GLY A 660 0.62 -3.74 1.13
N GLN A 661 -0.32 -3.58 2.06
CA GLN A 661 -0.38 -4.44 3.25
C GLN A 661 -0.79 -5.87 2.94
N MET A 662 -1.89 -6.07 2.19
CA MET A 662 -2.35 -7.39 1.78
C MET A 662 -1.27 -8.14 0.99
N SER A 663 -0.61 -7.43 0.09
CA SER A 663 0.49 -7.93 -0.73
C SER A 663 1.74 -8.27 0.10
N ALA A 664 2.12 -7.43 1.06
CA ALA A 664 3.25 -7.68 1.96
C ALA A 664 3.00 -8.90 2.86
N TRP A 665 1.75 -9.12 3.32
CA TRP A 665 1.37 -10.32 4.04
C TRP A 665 1.63 -11.58 3.20
N TYR A 666 1.19 -11.57 1.93
CA TYR A 666 1.43 -12.67 1.01
C TYR A 666 2.92 -12.93 0.79
N ILE A 667 3.72 -11.87 0.56
CA ILE A 667 5.17 -11.98 0.33
C ILE A 667 5.87 -12.65 1.51
N LEU A 668 5.64 -12.14 2.73
CA LEU A 668 6.29 -12.69 3.92
C LEU A 668 5.88 -14.14 4.16
N ASN A 669 4.58 -14.43 4.12
CA ASN A 669 4.08 -15.79 4.37
C ASN A 669 4.48 -16.78 3.28
N SER A 670 4.47 -16.38 2.01
CA SER A 670 4.91 -17.25 0.91
C SER A 670 6.41 -17.53 0.93
N MET A 671 7.22 -16.66 1.52
CA MET A 671 8.61 -16.95 1.85
C MET A 671 8.77 -17.86 3.10
N GLY A 672 7.72 -18.03 3.90
CA GLY A 672 7.67 -18.94 5.03
C GLY A 672 7.85 -18.30 6.40
N PHE A 673 7.65 -17.00 6.57
CA PHE A 673 7.71 -16.33 7.88
C PHE A 673 6.84 -15.07 7.95
N TYR A 674 6.51 -14.65 9.17
CA TYR A 674 5.72 -13.45 9.43
C TYR A 674 6.11 -12.80 10.76
N GLN A 675 6.03 -11.48 10.88
CA GLN A 675 6.27 -10.76 12.13
C GLN A 675 4.95 -10.52 12.87
N VAL A 676 4.67 -11.31 13.90
CA VAL A 676 3.41 -11.21 14.68
C VAL A 676 3.31 -9.91 15.45
N CYS A 677 4.43 -9.40 15.93
CA CYS A 677 4.51 -8.24 16.82
C CYS A 677 5.64 -7.30 16.36
N PRO A 678 5.38 -6.37 15.41
CA PRO A 678 6.32 -5.29 15.11
C PRO A 678 6.75 -4.56 16.40
N GLY A 679 8.05 -4.25 16.50
CA GLY A 679 8.68 -3.84 17.77
C GLY A 679 9.44 -4.97 18.47
N LYS A 680 9.05 -6.23 18.29
CA LYS A 680 9.87 -7.41 18.60
C LYS A 680 10.57 -7.87 17.32
N PRO A 681 11.91 -7.83 17.22
CA PRO A 681 12.63 -8.19 16.00
C PRO A 681 12.71 -9.74 15.82
N VAL A 682 11.58 -10.40 15.88
CA VAL A 682 11.40 -11.85 15.82
C VAL A 682 10.31 -12.20 14.80
N TYR A 683 10.57 -13.23 14.01
CA TYR A 683 9.66 -13.76 13.01
C TYR A 683 9.17 -15.15 13.39
N SER A 684 7.90 -15.40 13.11
CA SER A 684 7.21 -16.69 13.27
C SER A 684 7.29 -17.45 11.95
N ILE A 685 7.72 -18.72 11.97
CA ILE A 685 7.86 -19.55 10.78
C ILE A 685 6.50 -20.17 10.45
N GLY A 686 6.09 -20.01 9.18
CA GLY A 686 4.93 -20.65 8.58
C GLY A 686 5.34 -21.63 7.46
N ARG A 687 4.40 -21.96 6.57
CA ARG A 687 4.62 -22.85 5.44
C ARG A 687 5.11 -22.03 4.22
N PRO A 688 6.37 -22.24 3.73
CA PRO A 688 6.85 -21.58 2.52
C PRO A 688 6.14 -22.10 1.25
N ALA A 689 5.85 -21.22 0.30
CA ALA A 689 5.20 -21.60 -0.97
C ALA A 689 6.19 -22.10 -2.02
N PHE A 690 7.42 -21.59 -2.04
CA PHE A 690 8.38 -21.73 -3.13
C PHE A 690 9.48 -22.74 -2.79
N ASP A 691 10.11 -23.31 -3.83
CA ASP A 691 11.28 -24.18 -3.67
C ASP A 691 12.49 -23.42 -3.15
N LYS A 692 12.57 -22.14 -3.52
CA LYS A 692 13.62 -21.23 -3.04
C LYS A 692 13.14 -19.78 -3.09
N ALA A 693 13.49 -19.00 -2.08
CA ALA A 693 13.44 -17.55 -2.08
C ALA A 693 14.82 -16.99 -1.71
N VAL A 694 15.29 -15.98 -2.42
CA VAL A 694 16.54 -15.27 -2.14
C VAL A 694 16.23 -13.80 -1.93
N ILE A 695 16.51 -13.30 -0.75
CA ILE A 695 16.40 -11.88 -0.42
C ILE A 695 17.77 -11.24 -0.68
N ASN A 696 17.81 -10.31 -1.62
CA ASN A 696 18.99 -9.51 -1.93
C ASN A 696 19.05 -8.32 -0.97
N LEU A 697 19.94 -8.38 0.00
CA LEU A 697 20.04 -7.38 1.07
C LEU A 697 20.81 -6.14 0.59
N PRO A 698 20.49 -4.94 1.12
CA PRO A 698 21.25 -3.71 0.79
C PRO A 698 22.75 -3.77 1.12
N SER A 699 23.15 -4.71 1.98
CA SER A 699 24.55 -4.97 2.33
C SER A 699 25.32 -5.79 1.29
N GLU A 700 24.75 -6.03 0.10
CA GLU A 700 25.25 -6.93 -0.95
C GLU A 700 25.34 -8.41 -0.52
N LYS A 701 24.80 -8.74 0.64
CA LYS A 701 24.61 -10.12 1.09
C LYS A 701 23.28 -10.68 0.61
N THR A 702 23.11 -11.97 0.75
CA THR A 702 21.81 -12.63 0.48
C THR A 702 21.39 -13.44 1.69
N PHE A 703 20.07 -13.50 1.91
CA PHE A 703 19.47 -14.50 2.77
C PHE A 703 18.63 -15.44 1.91
N SER A 704 18.94 -16.72 1.93
CA SER A 704 18.29 -17.73 1.10
C SER A 704 17.41 -18.64 1.96
N ILE A 705 16.17 -18.86 1.55
CA ILE A 705 15.27 -19.86 2.08
C ILE A 705 15.17 -20.97 1.04
N VAL A 706 15.61 -22.19 1.38
CA VAL A 706 15.63 -23.35 0.49
C VAL A 706 14.73 -24.42 1.05
N VAL A 707 13.74 -24.84 0.28
CA VAL A 707 12.71 -25.78 0.71
C VAL A 707 12.89 -27.12 0.01
N LYS A 708 13.18 -28.15 0.77
CA LYS A 708 13.34 -29.54 0.30
C LYS A 708 12.01 -30.28 0.39
N ASN A 709 11.69 -31.11 -0.60
CA ASN A 709 10.43 -31.84 -0.70
C ASN A 709 9.19 -30.94 -0.75
N ASN A 710 9.29 -29.74 -1.31
CA ASN A 710 8.16 -28.84 -1.48
C ASN A 710 7.15 -29.45 -2.47
N SER A 711 5.89 -29.55 -2.08
CA SER A 711 4.79 -29.97 -2.94
C SER A 711 3.44 -29.54 -2.36
N LYS A 712 2.37 -29.62 -3.16
CA LYS A 712 1.02 -29.32 -2.68
C LYS A 712 0.53 -30.25 -1.57
N SER A 713 1.06 -31.47 -1.47
CA SER A 713 0.74 -32.44 -0.38
C SER A 713 1.63 -32.26 0.85
N ASN A 714 2.86 -31.81 0.68
CA ASN A 714 3.80 -31.64 1.77
C ASN A 714 3.63 -30.26 2.42
N LYS A 715 2.72 -30.19 3.38
CA LYS A 715 2.34 -28.93 4.04
C LYS A 715 3.09 -28.66 5.33
N TYR A 716 3.72 -29.72 5.90
CA TYR A 716 4.28 -29.66 7.25
C TYR A 716 5.80 -29.61 7.22
N ILE A 717 6.37 -28.92 8.17
CA ILE A 717 7.81 -28.81 8.36
C ILE A 717 8.30 -30.04 9.16
N GLU A 718 9.23 -30.79 8.58
CA GLU A 718 9.91 -31.89 9.24
C GLU A 718 11.10 -31.37 10.06
N SER A 719 11.89 -30.47 9.51
CA SER A 719 13.05 -29.88 10.17
C SER A 719 13.46 -28.55 9.52
N VAL A 720 14.12 -27.68 10.30
CA VAL A 720 14.72 -26.43 9.84
C VAL A 720 16.19 -26.39 10.25
N LEU A 721 17.05 -25.98 9.32
CA LEU A 721 18.44 -25.61 9.60
C LEU A 721 18.62 -24.13 9.30
N LEU A 722 19.16 -23.36 10.24
CA LEU A 722 19.58 -21.99 10.06
C LEU A 722 21.12 -21.93 10.08
N ASN A 723 21.70 -21.58 8.93
CA ASN A 723 23.16 -21.56 8.73
C ASN A 723 23.82 -22.90 9.16
N GLY A 724 23.19 -24.05 8.80
CA GLY A 724 23.65 -25.39 9.07
C GLY A 724 23.43 -25.88 10.52
N LYS A 725 22.79 -25.07 11.38
CA LYS A 725 22.43 -25.47 12.76
C LYS A 725 20.94 -25.76 12.84
N ALA A 726 20.57 -26.81 13.57
CA ALA A 726 19.17 -27.14 13.80
C ALA A 726 18.47 -25.97 14.51
N LEU A 727 17.29 -25.61 14.00
CA LEU A 727 16.37 -24.65 14.61
C LEU A 727 15.12 -25.41 15.04
N ASP A 728 15.02 -25.68 16.34
CA ASP A 728 13.95 -26.50 16.92
C ASP A 728 12.78 -25.65 17.46
N THR A 729 12.81 -24.34 17.25
CA THR A 729 11.74 -23.37 17.59
C THR A 729 11.11 -22.80 16.31
N PRO A 730 9.81 -22.47 16.30
CA PRO A 730 9.18 -21.83 15.17
C PRO A 730 9.45 -20.31 15.09
N PHE A 731 10.52 -19.85 15.71
CA PHE A 731 10.91 -18.43 15.76
C PHE A 731 12.37 -18.22 15.41
N PHE A 732 12.68 -17.09 14.74
CA PHE A 732 14.05 -16.65 14.45
C PHE A 732 14.14 -15.12 14.41
N GLY A 733 15.34 -14.57 14.51
CA GLY A 733 15.56 -13.14 14.68
C GLY A 733 15.74 -12.37 13.38
N HIS A 734 15.46 -11.05 13.41
CA HIS A 734 15.74 -10.13 12.30
C HIS A 734 17.24 -10.12 11.93
N GLN A 735 18.11 -10.22 12.92
CA GLN A 735 19.56 -10.27 12.72
C GLN A 735 20.02 -11.49 11.92
N ASP A 736 19.28 -12.61 12.00
CA ASP A 736 19.58 -13.81 11.20
C ASP A 736 19.38 -13.57 9.69
N ILE A 737 18.40 -12.70 9.34
CA ILE A 737 18.16 -12.30 7.95
C ILE A 737 19.25 -11.33 7.49
N VAL A 738 19.43 -10.21 8.20
CA VAL A 738 20.29 -9.11 7.74
C VAL A 738 21.79 -9.45 7.80
N ALA A 739 22.17 -10.45 8.59
CA ALA A 739 23.53 -10.99 8.57
C ALA A 739 23.85 -11.74 7.26
N GLY A 740 22.81 -12.13 6.52
CA GLY A 740 22.89 -13.03 5.37
C GLY A 740 23.05 -14.49 5.78
N GLY A 741 22.83 -15.41 4.85
CA GLY A 741 22.96 -16.85 5.13
C GLY A 741 21.88 -17.68 4.47
N ILE A 742 21.62 -18.84 5.07
CA ILE A 742 20.67 -19.81 4.51
C ILE A 742 19.78 -20.43 5.59
N MET A 743 18.48 -20.49 5.31
CA MET A 743 17.51 -21.28 6.03
C MET A 743 17.10 -22.46 5.13
N GLU A 744 17.35 -23.68 5.56
CA GLU A 744 16.94 -24.90 4.86
C GLU A 744 15.74 -25.52 5.59
N ILE A 745 14.61 -25.65 4.88
CA ILE A 745 13.36 -26.21 5.41
C ILE A 745 13.08 -27.53 4.70
N LYS A 746 12.90 -28.63 5.45
CA LYS A 746 12.48 -29.91 4.90
C LYS A 746 11.00 -30.12 5.18
N MET A 747 10.23 -30.41 4.13
CA MET A 747 8.78 -30.60 4.19
C MET A 747 8.38 -32.08 4.20
N THR A 748 7.19 -32.36 4.76
CA THR A 748 6.54 -33.67 4.80
C THR A 748 5.01 -33.54 4.65
N ASP A 749 4.33 -34.67 4.41
CA ASP A 749 2.88 -34.74 4.16
C ASP A 749 2.02 -34.95 5.43
N HIS A 750 2.64 -35.06 6.60
CA HIS A 750 1.95 -35.26 7.87
C HIS A 750 2.46 -34.31 8.96
N PRO A 751 1.61 -33.98 9.95
CA PRO A 751 2.00 -33.13 11.08
C PRO A 751 3.19 -33.73 11.85
N THR A 752 4.12 -32.87 12.26
CA THR A 752 5.33 -33.26 13.01
C THR A 752 5.36 -32.60 14.38
N GLN A 753 6.35 -32.97 15.18
CA GLN A 753 6.62 -32.33 16.48
C GLN A 753 7.65 -31.19 16.37
N TRP A 754 8.10 -30.86 15.16
CA TRP A 754 9.03 -29.75 14.99
C TRP A 754 8.42 -28.43 15.52
N GLY A 755 9.20 -27.69 16.29
CA GLY A 755 8.78 -26.42 16.90
C GLY A 755 7.79 -26.52 18.06
N SER A 756 7.40 -27.74 18.49
CA SER A 756 6.45 -27.96 19.60
C SER A 756 7.13 -28.04 20.98
N ASN A 757 8.45 -28.11 21.05
CA ASN A 757 9.20 -28.26 22.31
C ASN A 757 9.76 -26.90 22.78
N ASN A 758 8.93 -25.87 22.87
CA ASN A 758 9.36 -24.63 23.48
C ASN A 758 9.29 -24.73 25.00
N SER A 759 10.40 -25.17 25.61
CA SER A 759 10.72 -24.77 26.96
C SER A 759 10.94 -23.25 26.93
N SER A 760 10.09 -22.51 27.63
CA SER A 760 10.17 -21.08 27.98
C SER A 760 11.57 -20.46 27.82
N GLN A 761 11.74 -19.55 26.88
CA GLN A 761 12.75 -18.49 26.94
C GLN A 761 12.09 -17.13 27.13
#